data_6287a03c16c817fecedcc852c502de84
#
_entry.id   6287a03c16c817fecedcc852c502de84
#
_cell.length_a   1.000
_cell.length_b   1.000
_cell.length_c   1.000
_cell.angle_alpha   90.00
_cell.angle_beta   90.00
_cell.angle_gamma   90.00
#
_symmetry.space_group_name_H-M   'P 1'
#
loop_
_entity.id
_entity.type
_entity.pdbx_description
1 polymer ?
#
loop_
_entity_poly.entity_id
_entity_poly.type
_entity_poly.pdbx_seq_one_letter_code
_entity_poly.pdbx_strand_id
1 'polypeptide(L)'
;MKRFWMPCLAGLALVAGCLTHQQSSPSASPEAGNWPGSRPDGTVRLPNQWLLDPVGKQVSLGDFPVNMAVDPSGRFAAVLHSGFGPHEIILVDVPSAKILSRTVLPEAFHGIAFTPDGKRIVASGAGKEVIHLFDFQKGSLANGNTVALRPASERGIPAGIAVSPDGRKLWVANVLGQSVTEVALQGGTNAGTVVRDIQLGERTAPSVAGEKDPWHDLDEESITKRARALLEVLNTEAPYPFACLPDVARDRLYISHWGRAEVGVLELSSGRKLARWPVQEHPNEMVLNRAGKFLFVANANRNTISVLETAGGSCVETLAAELEPDSPPGSTPNSVALSPDESLLFVSNANINAIAVFDVRQPGRSRSMGFIPTGWYPTSVRVTPDGRRLLVTNGKGLASRSNRMGPQPGREAPATIREYIGGLLPGSLSIIELPKDREDLEKQLKRYTARTLACRPPAPPATLEPGHPVPLITGNPSPIRHCIYIIKENRTYDQVLGDMPQGKGDPTLCLFPESVTPNHHRLAREFVLLDNFYVESEVSADGHEWTMGAYATDFVERIWPMSYGHNQDRKYAYPSEGRFKIAQPAGGYLWDRAKAAKVTYRSYGEFVNNGATTNDPCSTLVPTLQGHFDPHFRSFDMDYSDLARADRFISELHRFEREGEMPRLQIVRLPNDHTAGTSTGKPTPTAYMAENDLALGRVVEAVSRSKFWASTAIFVVEDDAQNGPDHIDAHRTIAYAISPYVRRKTVDSTLYSTCSMLRTMELILGMKPMTQFDAAAMPMHACFGSKPDLKPYTAITPQARLDEKNLADAWGRERSDKMDLSREDAADDLELNEIIWRSVRGAQSSMPSPVRAGFVLAEGMDDEDEDDQPKVKRP
;
A
#
# COMPACT_ATOMS: atom_id res chain seq x y z
N MET A 1 43.11 14.52 72.27
CA MET A 1 42.98 14.11 73.71
C MET A 1 42.03 12.93 73.83
N LYS A 2 42.55 11.84 74.41
CA LYS A 2 41.87 10.71 75.13
C LYS A 2 40.82 9.98 74.37
N ARG A 3 41.08 8.70 73.87
CA ARG A 3 41.22 7.45 74.59
C ARG A 3 39.91 7.03 75.26
N PHE A 4 39.30 5.85 75.13
CA PHE A 4 39.64 4.42 75.30
C PHE A 4 38.33 3.62 75.15
N TRP A 5 38.02 2.45 74.86
CA TRP A 5 38.63 1.10 74.90
C TRP A 5 37.58 0.08 74.46
N MET A 6 37.98 -0.98 73.78
CA MET A 6 37.25 -2.28 73.63
C MET A 6 37.28 -3.08 74.93
N PRO A 7 36.44 -4.11 75.15
CA PRO A 7 36.91 -5.45 74.83
C PRO A 7 35.88 -6.41 74.19
N CYS A 8 36.47 -7.47 73.59
CA CYS A 8 35.92 -8.69 73.08
C CYS A 8 35.18 -9.55 74.10
N LEU A 9 34.20 -10.33 73.67
CA LEU A 9 33.93 -11.68 74.18
C LEU A 9 33.34 -12.58 73.09
N ALA A 10 33.92 -13.73 72.91
CA ALA A 10 33.61 -14.79 71.97
C ALA A 10 32.41 -15.59 72.42
N GLY A 11 31.61 -16.11 71.48
CA GLY A 11 30.56 -17.12 71.72
C GLY A 11 30.30 -17.88 70.43
N LEU A 12 30.76 -19.13 70.39
CA LEU A 12 30.43 -20.12 69.36
C LEU A 12 28.92 -20.40 69.38
N ALA A 13 28.26 -20.45 68.22
CA ALA A 13 27.06 -21.26 67.99
C ALA A 13 26.87 -21.58 66.49
N LEU A 14 26.91 -22.83 66.24
CA LEU A 14 26.34 -23.71 65.21
C LEU A 14 25.82 -23.11 63.86
N VAL A 15 26.44 -23.63 62.83
CA VAL A 15 26.04 -23.61 61.39
C VAL A 15 24.68 -24.34 61.26
N ALA A 16 23.69 -23.61 60.83
CA ALA A 16 22.52 -24.17 60.12
C ALA A 16 22.44 -23.47 58.75
N GLY A 17 22.80 -24.18 57.70
CA GLY A 17 22.74 -23.70 56.32
C GLY A 17 21.28 -23.49 55.90
N CYS A 18 20.91 -22.21 55.70
CA CYS A 18 19.81 -21.84 54.82
C CYS A 18 20.37 -21.40 53.49
N LEU A 19 20.29 -22.29 52.51
CA LEU A 19 20.38 -21.91 51.10
C LEU A 19 19.22 -20.95 50.79
N THR A 20 19.46 -19.69 50.88
CA THR A 20 18.54 -18.71 50.25
C THR A 20 18.71 -18.84 48.73
N HIS A 21 17.74 -19.52 48.13
CA HIS A 21 17.47 -19.33 46.71
C HIS A 21 17.23 -17.82 46.51
N GLN A 22 18.18 -17.08 45.92
CA GLN A 22 17.90 -15.88 45.22
C GLN A 22 16.98 -16.28 44.05
N GLN A 23 15.69 -16.02 44.19
CA GLN A 23 14.82 -15.89 43.05
C GLN A 23 15.37 -14.74 42.22
N SER A 24 16.10 -15.09 41.18
CA SER A 24 16.30 -14.21 40.05
C SER A 24 14.91 -13.77 39.61
N SER A 25 14.61 -12.50 39.74
CA SER A 25 13.45 -11.87 39.08
C SER A 25 13.46 -12.37 37.62
N PRO A 26 12.33 -12.82 37.08
CA PRO A 26 12.29 -13.19 35.68
C PRO A 26 12.75 -11.92 34.93
N SER A 27 13.86 -12.05 34.22
CA SER A 27 14.24 -11.09 33.20
C SER A 27 13.02 -10.96 32.32
N ALA A 28 12.45 -9.74 32.21
CA ALA A 28 11.43 -9.45 31.23
C ALA A 28 11.92 -10.03 29.91
N SER A 29 11.15 -10.95 29.36
CA SER A 29 11.48 -11.54 28.08
C SER A 29 11.59 -10.42 27.05
N PRO A 30 12.65 -10.36 26.24
CA PRO A 30 12.82 -9.33 25.19
C PRO A 30 11.72 -9.37 24.13
N GLU A 31 10.80 -10.33 24.20
CA GLU A 31 9.87 -10.69 23.13
C GLU A 31 8.57 -9.88 23.08
N ALA A 32 8.17 -9.19 24.15
CA ALA A 32 6.85 -8.54 24.21
C ALA A 32 6.73 -7.19 23.43
N GLY A 33 7.70 -6.78 22.64
CA GLY A 33 7.71 -5.43 22.09
C GLY A 33 7.99 -5.27 20.59
N ASN A 34 8.22 -6.33 19.83
CA ASN A 34 8.81 -6.20 18.48
C ASN A 34 7.87 -6.62 17.30
N TRP A 35 6.62 -6.97 17.57
CA TRP A 35 5.64 -7.38 16.56
C TRP A 35 4.73 -6.21 16.14
N PRO A 36 4.13 -6.23 14.94
CA PRO A 36 3.04 -5.31 14.60
C PRO A 36 1.85 -5.45 15.55
N GLY A 37 1.08 -4.37 15.72
CA GLY A 37 -0.10 -4.33 16.56
C GLY A 37 -0.02 -3.35 17.72
N SER A 38 -1.04 -3.40 18.61
CA SER A 38 -1.18 -2.50 19.75
C SER A 38 -0.09 -2.70 20.79
N ARG A 39 0.43 -1.61 21.32
CA ARG A 39 1.47 -1.58 22.35
C ARG A 39 0.92 -1.12 23.71
N PRO A 40 1.57 -1.48 24.83
CA PRO A 40 1.11 -1.06 26.16
C PRO A 40 1.06 0.44 26.39
N ASP A 41 1.81 1.23 25.60
CA ASP A 41 1.81 2.70 25.66
C ASP A 41 0.64 3.34 24.88
N GLY A 42 -0.23 2.54 24.27
CA GLY A 42 -1.37 2.99 23.47
C GLY A 42 -1.03 3.28 22.00
N THR A 43 0.24 3.20 21.60
CA THR A 43 0.62 3.29 20.19
C THR A 43 0.38 1.97 19.46
N VAL A 44 0.32 2.02 18.14
CA VAL A 44 0.19 0.83 17.29
C VAL A 44 1.41 0.73 16.37
N ARG A 45 2.08 -0.41 16.37
CA ARG A 45 3.19 -0.67 15.45
C ARG A 45 2.66 -1.22 14.15
N LEU A 46 3.05 -0.61 13.04
CA LEU A 46 2.73 -1.07 11.70
C LEU A 46 3.79 -2.06 11.16
N PRO A 47 3.44 -2.88 10.15
CA PRO A 47 4.38 -3.79 9.49
C PRO A 47 5.63 -3.09 8.93
N ASN A 48 5.49 -1.86 8.46
CA ASN A 48 6.57 -1.02 7.92
C ASN A 48 7.42 -0.32 9.00
N GLN A 49 7.36 -0.76 10.25
CA GLN A 49 8.10 -0.25 11.41
C GLN A 49 7.61 1.10 11.97
N TRP A 50 6.78 1.85 11.24
CA TRP A 50 6.18 3.07 11.74
C TRP A 50 5.22 2.80 12.90
N LEU A 51 4.99 3.83 13.72
CA LEU A 51 3.98 3.79 14.78
C LEU A 51 2.80 4.68 14.41
N LEU A 52 1.63 4.32 14.93
CA LEU A 52 0.46 5.20 14.98
C LEU A 52 0.25 5.68 16.41
N ASP A 53 -0.01 6.99 16.56
CA ASP A 53 -0.36 7.61 17.83
C ASP A 53 -1.44 8.70 17.58
N PRO A 54 -2.61 8.30 17.00
CA PRO A 54 -3.63 9.24 16.56
C PRO A 54 -4.22 10.03 17.71
N VAL A 55 -4.51 11.31 17.47
CA VAL A 55 -5.15 12.20 18.44
C VAL A 55 -6.62 12.45 18.12
N GLY A 56 -7.38 12.90 19.11
CA GLY A 56 -8.81 13.13 19.00
C GLY A 56 -9.65 11.87 19.17
N LYS A 57 -10.97 12.00 18.94
CA LYS A 57 -11.89 10.87 18.95
C LYS A 57 -11.76 10.10 17.63
N GLN A 58 -11.67 8.78 17.72
CA GLN A 58 -11.64 7.90 16.56
C GLN A 58 -13.01 7.26 16.36
N VAL A 59 -13.56 7.35 15.15
CA VAL A 59 -14.80 6.68 14.75
C VAL A 59 -14.41 5.61 13.71
N SER A 60 -14.66 4.36 14.03
CA SER A 60 -14.46 3.25 13.09
C SER A 60 -15.45 3.36 11.93
N LEU A 61 -14.98 3.25 10.71
CA LEU A 61 -15.75 3.40 9.48
C LEU A 61 -15.83 2.08 8.68
N GLY A 62 -16.25 2.18 7.43
CA GLY A 62 -16.15 1.14 6.43
C GLY A 62 -14.76 1.10 5.79
N ASP A 63 -14.66 0.34 4.71
CA ASP A 63 -13.43 0.10 4.00
C ASP A 63 -12.99 1.33 3.19
N PHE A 64 -11.74 1.70 3.32
CA PHE A 64 -11.02 2.74 2.61
C PHE A 64 -11.83 4.04 2.37
N PRO A 65 -12.11 4.86 3.40
CA PRO A 65 -12.71 6.17 3.24
C PRO A 65 -11.80 7.07 2.41
N VAL A 66 -12.22 7.46 1.23
CA VAL A 66 -11.41 8.20 0.25
C VAL A 66 -11.55 9.70 0.35
N ASN A 67 -12.71 10.19 0.80
CA ASN A 67 -13.01 11.62 0.91
C ASN A 67 -14.21 11.86 1.82
N MET A 68 -14.39 13.11 2.26
CA MET A 68 -15.54 13.52 3.03
C MET A 68 -16.03 14.92 2.63
N ALA A 69 -17.32 15.14 2.86
CA ALA A 69 -17.94 16.45 2.82
C ALA A 69 -18.58 16.77 4.18
N VAL A 70 -18.43 18.03 4.64
CA VAL A 70 -19.04 18.53 5.88
C VAL A 70 -20.25 19.39 5.51
N ASP A 71 -21.39 19.20 6.18
CA ASP A 71 -22.57 19.99 5.93
C ASP A 71 -22.36 21.48 6.33
N PRO A 72 -23.12 22.41 5.77
CA PRO A 72 -22.93 23.84 6.07
C PRO A 72 -23.08 24.24 7.55
N SER A 73 -23.76 23.42 8.36
CA SER A 73 -23.86 23.65 9.81
C SER A 73 -22.63 23.14 10.58
N GLY A 74 -21.78 22.31 9.97
CA GLY A 74 -20.64 21.66 10.61
C GLY A 74 -21.00 20.52 11.54
N ARG A 75 -22.26 20.09 11.55
CA ARG A 75 -22.75 19.03 12.44
C ARG A 75 -22.56 17.62 11.83
N PHE A 76 -22.71 17.49 10.53
CA PHE A 76 -22.68 16.19 9.86
C PHE A 76 -21.51 16.10 8.91
N ALA A 77 -20.82 14.96 8.95
CA ALA A 77 -19.83 14.57 7.95
C ALA A 77 -20.38 13.41 7.12
N ALA A 78 -20.33 13.55 5.80
CA ALA A 78 -20.62 12.48 4.85
C ALA A 78 -19.29 11.92 4.33
N VAL A 79 -18.99 10.66 4.63
CA VAL A 79 -17.74 10.00 4.28
C VAL A 79 -17.98 9.02 3.15
N LEU A 80 -17.25 9.18 2.04
CA LEU A 80 -17.32 8.32 0.87
C LEU A 80 -16.27 7.23 0.96
N HIS A 81 -16.67 5.99 0.71
CA HIS A 81 -15.81 4.81 0.72
C HIS A 81 -15.70 4.21 -0.68
N SER A 82 -14.49 3.87 -1.09
CA SER A 82 -14.22 3.18 -2.36
C SER A 82 -13.03 2.22 -2.22
N GLY A 83 -13.10 1.34 -1.24
CA GLY A 83 -12.11 0.33 -0.96
C GLY A 83 -12.37 -1.01 -1.67
N PHE A 84 -11.76 -2.07 -1.16
CA PHE A 84 -11.98 -3.44 -1.61
C PHE A 84 -13.41 -3.92 -1.32
N GLY A 85 -13.98 -3.51 -0.18
CA GLY A 85 -15.32 -3.84 0.27
C GLY A 85 -16.42 -3.03 -0.43
N PRO A 86 -17.67 -3.07 0.09
CA PRO A 86 -18.78 -2.30 -0.48
C PRO A 86 -18.49 -0.80 -0.49
N HIS A 87 -18.74 -0.15 -1.63
CA HIS A 87 -18.71 1.29 -1.71
C HIS A 87 -19.94 1.88 -1.01
N GLU A 88 -19.75 2.89 -0.17
CA GLU A 88 -20.86 3.46 0.61
C GLU A 88 -20.63 4.93 0.99
N ILE A 89 -21.69 5.59 1.40
CA ILE A 89 -21.63 6.87 2.12
C ILE A 89 -22.03 6.60 3.57
N ILE A 90 -21.13 6.92 4.52
CA ILE A 90 -21.41 6.88 5.95
C ILE A 90 -21.64 8.30 6.44
N LEU A 91 -22.77 8.52 7.14
CA LEU A 91 -23.07 9.79 7.78
C LEU A 91 -22.73 9.74 9.28
N VAL A 92 -21.92 10.71 9.71
CA VAL A 92 -21.45 10.82 11.09
C VAL A 92 -21.98 12.12 11.72
N ASP A 93 -22.55 12.07 12.93
CA ASP A 93 -22.83 13.24 13.77
C ASP A 93 -21.55 13.64 14.47
N VAL A 94 -20.91 14.69 13.98
CA VAL A 94 -19.58 15.13 14.42
C VAL A 94 -19.49 15.43 15.93
N PRO A 95 -20.47 16.16 16.56
CA PRO A 95 -20.41 16.41 18.00
C PRO A 95 -20.43 15.17 18.88
N SER A 96 -21.25 14.18 18.53
CA SER A 96 -21.38 12.94 19.32
C SER A 96 -20.39 11.85 18.88
N ALA A 97 -19.74 12.02 17.72
CA ALA A 97 -18.87 11.03 17.09
C ALA A 97 -19.59 9.68 16.80
N LYS A 98 -20.87 9.75 16.41
CA LYS A 98 -21.69 8.55 16.14
C LYS A 98 -22.03 8.42 14.66
N ILE A 99 -21.97 7.21 14.15
CA ILE A 99 -22.53 6.88 12.83
C ILE A 99 -24.04 6.93 12.94
N LEU A 100 -24.67 7.64 12.01
CA LEU A 100 -26.12 7.79 11.93
C LEU A 100 -26.75 6.87 10.89
N SER A 101 -26.11 6.73 9.74
CA SER A 101 -26.62 5.88 8.65
C SER A 101 -25.50 5.46 7.69
N ARG A 102 -25.74 4.36 6.97
CA ARG A 102 -24.92 3.85 5.89
C ARG A 102 -25.75 3.70 4.64
N THR A 103 -25.24 4.14 3.49
CA THR A 103 -25.91 4.03 2.19
C THR A 103 -24.95 3.42 1.19
N VAL A 104 -25.21 2.17 0.80
CA VAL A 104 -24.40 1.44 -0.17
C VAL A 104 -24.60 2.04 -1.58
N LEU A 105 -23.49 2.16 -2.30
CA LEU A 105 -23.42 2.60 -3.69
C LEU A 105 -23.03 1.45 -4.60
N PRO A 106 -23.51 1.41 -5.86
CA PRO A 106 -23.01 0.43 -6.83
C PRO A 106 -21.49 0.59 -7.07
N GLU A 107 -21.04 1.83 -7.21
CA GLU A 107 -19.64 2.21 -7.35
C GLU A 107 -19.43 3.66 -6.92
N ALA A 108 -18.23 3.97 -6.43
CA ALA A 108 -17.78 5.32 -6.12
C ALA A 108 -16.25 5.40 -6.32
N PHE A 109 -15.71 6.63 -6.47
CA PHE A 109 -14.26 6.79 -6.52
C PHE A 109 -13.75 7.84 -5.54
N HIS A 110 -14.00 9.15 -5.79
CA HIS A 110 -13.40 10.19 -4.94
C HIS A 110 -14.36 11.36 -4.62
N GLY A 111 -15.20 11.73 -5.55
CA GLY A 111 -15.99 12.96 -5.44
C GLY A 111 -17.17 12.84 -4.50
N ILE A 112 -17.26 13.70 -3.49
CA ILE A 112 -18.44 13.89 -2.63
C ILE A 112 -18.59 15.35 -2.24
N ALA A 113 -19.81 15.89 -2.28
CA ALA A 113 -20.13 17.25 -1.85
C ALA A 113 -21.55 17.39 -1.34
N PHE A 114 -21.77 18.28 -0.35
CA PHE A 114 -23.09 18.82 -0.07
C PHE A 114 -23.44 19.94 -1.06
N THR A 115 -24.72 20.07 -1.41
CA THR A 115 -25.20 21.31 -2.03
C THR A 115 -25.12 22.46 -1.02
N PRO A 116 -24.92 23.73 -1.47
CA PRO A 116 -24.72 24.87 -0.56
C PRO A 116 -25.88 25.12 0.43
N ASP A 117 -27.10 24.67 0.08
CA ASP A 117 -28.27 24.74 0.96
C ASP A 117 -28.33 23.58 1.98
N GLY A 118 -27.36 22.66 1.94
CA GLY A 118 -27.26 21.52 2.85
C GLY A 118 -28.37 20.46 2.68
N LYS A 119 -29.15 20.50 1.58
CA LYS A 119 -30.28 19.60 1.41
C LYS A 119 -29.99 18.35 0.60
N ARG A 120 -28.90 18.32 -0.15
CA ARG A 120 -28.53 17.16 -0.96
C ARG A 120 -27.06 16.85 -0.84
N ILE A 121 -26.74 15.57 -1.11
CA ILE A 121 -25.37 15.07 -1.31
C ILE A 121 -25.25 14.57 -2.74
N VAL A 122 -24.12 14.90 -3.36
CA VAL A 122 -23.69 14.42 -4.67
C VAL A 122 -22.43 13.58 -4.50
N ALA A 123 -22.33 12.43 -5.18
CA ALA A 123 -21.13 11.59 -5.19
C ALA A 123 -20.84 11.03 -6.57
N SER A 124 -19.55 10.87 -6.90
CA SER A 124 -19.10 10.28 -8.16
C SER A 124 -19.28 8.76 -8.19
N GLY A 125 -19.76 8.22 -9.30
CA GLY A 125 -20.13 6.82 -9.47
C GLY A 125 -19.12 5.99 -10.29
N ALA A 126 -17.87 6.44 -10.37
CA ALA A 126 -16.76 5.69 -10.96
C ALA A 126 -17.11 5.01 -12.30
N GLY A 127 -16.84 3.72 -12.47
CA GLY A 127 -17.06 2.98 -13.72
C GLY A 127 -18.51 2.80 -14.13
N LYS A 128 -19.49 3.17 -13.30
CA LYS A 128 -20.89 3.27 -13.72
C LYS A 128 -21.18 4.53 -14.52
N GLU A 129 -20.21 5.45 -14.65
CA GLU A 129 -20.32 6.70 -15.42
C GLU A 129 -21.51 7.56 -15.02
N VAL A 130 -21.79 7.63 -13.71
CA VAL A 130 -22.92 8.39 -13.14
C VAL A 130 -22.46 9.34 -12.03
N ILE A 131 -23.35 10.27 -11.70
CA ILE A 131 -23.34 11.00 -10.44
C ILE A 131 -24.52 10.51 -9.61
N HIS A 132 -24.27 10.11 -8.37
CA HIS A 132 -25.30 9.80 -7.39
C HIS A 132 -25.80 11.09 -6.73
N LEU A 133 -27.11 11.20 -6.58
CA LEU A 133 -27.80 12.33 -5.95
C LEU A 133 -28.70 11.80 -4.84
N PHE A 134 -28.60 12.34 -3.64
CA PHE A 134 -29.44 11.96 -2.51
C PHE A 134 -30.00 13.22 -1.82
N ASP A 135 -31.25 13.17 -1.40
CA ASP A 135 -31.76 14.14 -0.45
C ASP A 135 -31.23 13.84 0.93
N PHE A 136 -30.71 14.87 1.60
CA PHE A 136 -30.18 14.76 2.96
C PHE A 136 -31.19 15.30 3.97
N GLN A 137 -31.55 14.50 4.98
CA GLN A 137 -32.42 14.89 6.07
C GLN A 137 -31.92 14.38 7.41
N LYS A 138 -31.41 15.28 8.25
CA LYS A 138 -31.06 15.00 9.68
C LYS A 138 -30.21 13.73 9.90
N GLY A 139 -29.23 13.49 9.03
CA GLY A 139 -28.33 12.37 9.19
C GLY A 139 -28.75 11.09 8.48
N SER A 140 -29.68 11.17 7.53
CA SER A 140 -30.04 10.07 6.63
C SER A 140 -30.11 10.54 5.18
N LEU A 141 -29.85 9.61 4.25
CA LEU A 141 -29.99 9.81 2.81
C LEU A 141 -31.28 9.16 2.32
N ALA A 142 -32.02 9.87 1.46
CA ALA A 142 -33.26 9.39 0.85
C ALA A 142 -33.31 9.76 -0.64
N ASN A 143 -34.29 9.22 -1.35
CA ASN A 143 -34.61 9.55 -2.75
C ASN A 143 -33.38 9.47 -3.68
N GLY A 144 -32.57 8.38 -3.54
CA GLY A 144 -31.40 8.16 -4.37
C GLY A 144 -31.77 8.17 -5.86
N ASN A 145 -31.09 9.02 -6.62
CA ASN A 145 -31.17 9.11 -8.07
C ASN A 145 -29.78 9.19 -8.69
N THR A 146 -29.68 8.95 -10.00
CA THR A 146 -28.42 9.03 -10.74
C THR A 146 -28.58 9.93 -11.96
N VAL A 147 -27.50 10.63 -12.29
CA VAL A 147 -27.33 11.36 -13.54
C VAL A 147 -26.27 10.64 -14.36
N ALA A 148 -26.66 10.06 -15.50
CA ALA A 148 -25.71 9.45 -16.42
C ALA A 148 -24.87 10.53 -17.08
N LEU A 149 -23.55 10.38 -17.04
CA LEU A 149 -22.59 11.30 -17.69
C LEU A 149 -22.31 10.87 -19.13
N ARG A 150 -22.18 9.57 -19.32
CA ARG A 150 -21.86 8.91 -20.61
C ARG A 150 -22.22 7.43 -20.52
N PRO A 151 -22.18 6.67 -21.62
CA PRO A 151 -22.23 5.21 -21.61
C PRO A 151 -21.11 4.61 -20.74
N ALA A 152 -21.41 3.60 -19.94
CA ALA A 152 -20.42 2.93 -19.09
C ALA A 152 -19.24 2.32 -19.90
N SER A 153 -19.47 1.98 -21.16
CA SER A 153 -18.46 1.50 -22.11
C SER A 153 -17.36 2.53 -22.42
N GLU A 154 -17.59 3.82 -22.21
CA GLU A 154 -16.61 4.86 -22.47
C GLU A 154 -15.54 4.99 -21.38
N ARG A 155 -15.75 4.40 -20.20
CA ARG A 155 -14.78 4.33 -19.09
C ARG A 155 -14.10 5.67 -18.76
N GLY A 156 -14.90 6.73 -18.60
CA GLY A 156 -14.39 8.05 -18.24
C GLY A 156 -13.92 8.17 -16.80
N ILE A 157 -14.49 7.38 -15.93
CA ILE A 157 -14.22 7.29 -14.49
C ILE A 157 -14.36 8.65 -13.80
N PRO A 158 -15.61 9.10 -13.51
CA PRO A 158 -15.85 10.31 -12.74
C PRO A 158 -15.23 10.23 -11.34
N ALA A 159 -14.41 11.23 -11.01
CA ALA A 159 -13.63 11.34 -9.78
C ALA A 159 -14.06 12.60 -9.00
N GLY A 160 -13.20 13.62 -8.96
CA GLY A 160 -13.47 14.84 -8.21
C GLY A 160 -14.66 15.61 -8.75
N ILE A 161 -15.45 16.16 -7.84
CA ILE A 161 -16.64 16.93 -8.16
C ILE A 161 -16.62 18.29 -7.46
N ALA A 162 -17.26 19.28 -8.05
CA ALA A 162 -17.47 20.60 -7.45
C ALA A 162 -18.86 21.15 -7.77
N VAL A 163 -19.60 21.55 -6.76
CA VAL A 163 -20.91 22.18 -6.89
C VAL A 163 -20.74 23.69 -6.95
N SER A 164 -21.51 24.36 -7.84
CA SER A 164 -21.51 25.82 -7.90
C SER A 164 -22.06 26.45 -6.60
N PRO A 165 -21.61 27.66 -6.21
CA PRO A 165 -22.10 28.34 -5.00
C PRO A 165 -23.62 28.55 -4.95
N ASP A 166 -24.29 28.60 -6.09
CA ASP A 166 -25.74 28.71 -6.21
C ASP A 166 -26.48 27.34 -6.22
N GLY A 167 -25.71 26.23 -6.17
CA GLY A 167 -26.25 24.87 -6.19
C GLY A 167 -26.85 24.42 -7.52
N ARG A 168 -26.67 25.17 -8.61
CA ARG A 168 -27.31 24.88 -9.90
C ARG A 168 -26.51 24.04 -10.84
N LYS A 169 -25.17 24.05 -10.70
CA LYS A 169 -24.21 23.35 -11.58
C LYS A 169 -23.28 22.45 -10.79
N LEU A 170 -22.79 21.43 -11.46
CA LEU A 170 -21.76 20.52 -10.99
C LEU A 170 -20.72 20.36 -12.08
N TRP A 171 -19.43 20.37 -11.73
CA TRP A 171 -18.34 19.98 -12.59
C TRP A 171 -17.73 18.69 -12.07
N VAL A 172 -17.44 17.77 -12.98
CA VAL A 172 -16.98 16.43 -12.71
C VAL A 172 -15.70 16.17 -13.49
N ALA A 173 -14.62 15.91 -12.81
CA ALA A 173 -13.37 15.46 -13.43
C ALA A 173 -13.46 13.97 -13.80
N ASN A 174 -13.10 13.61 -15.03
CA ASN A 174 -13.14 12.24 -15.52
C ASN A 174 -11.72 11.75 -15.78
N VAL A 175 -11.19 10.96 -14.85
CA VAL A 175 -9.76 10.60 -14.79
C VAL A 175 -9.29 9.92 -16.07
N LEU A 176 -9.95 8.86 -16.50
CA LEU A 176 -9.59 8.11 -17.72
C LEU A 176 -10.23 8.71 -18.98
N GLY A 177 -11.34 9.43 -18.82
CA GLY A 177 -12.00 10.17 -19.91
C GLY A 177 -11.22 11.40 -20.39
N GLN A 178 -10.19 11.81 -19.65
CA GLN A 178 -9.36 12.99 -19.96
C GLN A 178 -10.20 14.26 -20.18
N SER A 179 -11.32 14.41 -19.46
CA SER A 179 -12.30 15.47 -19.66
C SER A 179 -12.88 16.00 -18.35
N VAL A 180 -13.57 17.12 -18.44
CA VAL A 180 -14.45 17.63 -17.39
C VAL A 180 -15.86 17.76 -17.93
N THR A 181 -16.82 17.14 -17.20
CA THR A 181 -18.25 17.22 -17.54
C THR A 181 -18.96 18.24 -16.68
N GLU A 182 -19.71 19.17 -17.30
CA GLU A 182 -20.61 20.10 -16.63
C GLU A 182 -22.03 19.54 -16.63
N VAL A 183 -22.66 19.50 -15.45
CA VAL A 183 -24.01 18.97 -15.22
C VAL A 183 -24.90 20.07 -14.63
N ALA A 184 -26.11 20.20 -15.14
CA ALA A 184 -27.16 21.04 -14.54
C ALA A 184 -27.85 20.28 -13.39
N LEU A 185 -27.76 20.78 -12.17
CA LEU A 185 -28.42 20.18 -10.98
C LEU A 185 -29.84 20.71 -10.76
N GLN A 186 -30.12 21.92 -11.21
CA GLN A 186 -31.41 22.56 -11.09
C GLN A 186 -31.75 23.32 -12.38
N GLY A 187 -33.02 23.45 -12.76
CA GLY A 187 -33.39 24.22 -13.94
C GLY A 187 -34.48 23.57 -14.81
N GLY A 188 -35.72 23.36 -14.26
CA GLY A 188 -36.84 22.84 -15.02
C GLY A 188 -36.62 21.48 -15.65
N THR A 189 -36.93 21.34 -16.94
CA THR A 189 -36.79 20.07 -17.69
C THR A 189 -35.35 19.59 -17.87
N ASN A 190 -34.35 20.43 -17.62
CA ASN A 190 -32.93 20.12 -17.78
C ASN A 190 -32.20 19.74 -16.46
N ALA A 191 -32.95 19.65 -15.35
CA ALA A 191 -32.35 19.23 -14.08
C ALA A 191 -31.85 17.78 -14.17
N GLY A 192 -30.59 17.57 -13.75
CA GLY A 192 -29.96 16.26 -13.83
C GLY A 192 -29.50 15.88 -15.25
N THR A 193 -29.14 16.86 -16.11
CA THR A 193 -28.63 16.60 -17.47
C THR A 193 -27.22 17.10 -17.66
N VAL A 194 -26.44 16.39 -18.50
CA VAL A 194 -25.13 16.87 -18.97
C VAL A 194 -25.31 18.10 -19.85
N VAL A 195 -24.63 19.19 -19.52
CA VAL A 195 -24.60 20.42 -20.31
C VAL A 195 -23.56 20.35 -21.40
N ARG A 196 -22.34 19.90 -21.04
CA ARG A 196 -21.21 19.74 -21.95
C ARG A 196 -20.14 18.85 -21.33
N ASP A 197 -19.32 18.22 -22.20
CA ASP A 197 -18.07 17.52 -21.84
C ASP A 197 -16.89 18.24 -22.48
N ILE A 198 -15.92 18.65 -21.68
CA ILE A 198 -14.77 19.47 -22.09
C ILE A 198 -13.54 18.56 -22.12
N GLN A 199 -13.10 18.18 -23.30
CA GLN A 199 -11.94 17.33 -23.49
C GLN A 199 -10.63 18.07 -23.17
N LEU A 200 -9.79 17.53 -22.29
CA LEU A 200 -8.52 18.12 -21.84
C LEU A 200 -7.31 17.53 -22.54
N GLY A 201 -7.35 16.23 -22.80
CA GLY A 201 -6.32 15.47 -23.52
C GLY A 201 -6.95 14.51 -24.52
N GLU A 202 -6.14 13.71 -25.18
CA GLU A 202 -6.64 12.60 -25.98
C GLU A 202 -7.25 11.56 -25.05
N ARG A 203 -8.42 11.02 -25.41
CA ARG A 203 -9.04 9.92 -24.67
C ARG A 203 -8.12 8.72 -24.73
N THR A 204 -7.95 8.05 -23.63
CA THR A 204 -7.25 6.75 -23.58
C THR A 204 -8.04 5.63 -24.26
N ALA A 205 -9.36 5.83 -24.45
CA ALA A 205 -10.22 4.96 -25.25
C ALA A 205 -10.66 5.68 -26.53
N PRO A 206 -10.63 5.07 -27.72
CA PRO A 206 -11.17 5.67 -28.94
C PRO A 206 -12.70 5.82 -28.81
N SER A 207 -13.20 7.05 -28.84
CA SER A 207 -14.61 7.30 -29.08
C SER A 207 -14.81 7.35 -30.59
N VAL A 208 -15.55 6.42 -31.12
CA VAL A 208 -15.99 6.47 -32.52
C VAL A 208 -17.30 7.26 -32.53
N ALA A 209 -17.19 8.55 -32.80
CA ALA A 209 -18.38 9.38 -32.98
C ALA A 209 -19.14 8.93 -34.24
N GLY A 210 -20.36 8.42 -34.06
CA GLY A 210 -21.30 8.11 -35.16
C GLY A 210 -21.42 6.64 -35.55
N GLU A 211 -20.66 5.70 -34.98
CA GLU A 211 -20.94 4.27 -35.11
C GLU A 211 -21.93 3.82 -34.01
N LYS A 212 -22.76 2.79 -34.35
CA LYS A 212 -23.49 2.02 -33.31
C LYS A 212 -22.51 1.62 -32.23
N ASP A 213 -22.86 1.81 -30.98
CA ASP A 213 -22.03 1.44 -29.83
C ASP A 213 -21.38 0.07 -30.09
N PRO A 214 -20.07 -0.01 -30.35
CA PRO A 214 -19.43 -1.29 -30.70
C PRO A 214 -19.43 -2.28 -29.53
N TRP A 215 -19.94 -1.85 -28.36
CA TRP A 215 -20.02 -2.61 -27.12
C TRP A 215 -21.42 -3.15 -26.84
N HIS A 216 -22.42 -2.68 -27.60
CA HIS A 216 -23.84 -2.96 -27.32
C HIS A 216 -24.18 -4.47 -27.36
N ASP A 217 -23.52 -5.23 -28.23
CA ASP A 217 -23.75 -6.65 -28.41
C ASP A 217 -22.68 -7.56 -27.80
N LEU A 218 -21.76 -6.98 -26.98
CA LEU A 218 -20.73 -7.73 -26.29
C LEU A 218 -21.20 -8.13 -24.88
N ASP A 219 -20.87 -9.35 -24.49
CA ASP A 219 -21.01 -9.78 -23.10
C ASP A 219 -20.03 -9.02 -22.18
N GLU A 220 -20.29 -9.06 -20.89
CA GLU A 220 -19.48 -8.36 -19.86
C GLU A 220 -17.99 -8.78 -19.90
N GLU A 221 -17.70 -10.04 -20.20
CA GLU A 221 -16.33 -10.56 -20.33
C GLU A 221 -15.60 -9.92 -21.51
N SER A 222 -16.24 -9.87 -22.67
CA SER A 222 -15.70 -9.23 -23.88
C SER A 222 -15.53 -7.71 -23.71
N ILE A 223 -16.48 -7.03 -23.04
CA ILE A 223 -16.38 -5.61 -22.68
C ILE A 223 -15.16 -5.39 -21.78
N THR A 224 -15.03 -6.18 -20.74
CA THR A 224 -13.92 -6.09 -19.78
C THR A 224 -12.57 -6.33 -20.46
N LYS A 225 -12.45 -7.38 -21.27
CA LYS A 225 -11.22 -7.70 -22.02
C LYS A 225 -10.83 -6.58 -22.98
N ARG A 226 -11.78 -6.02 -23.71
CA ARG A 226 -11.54 -4.92 -24.66
C ARG A 226 -11.22 -3.60 -23.94
N ALA A 227 -11.89 -3.29 -22.82
CA ALA A 227 -11.58 -2.14 -22.00
C ALA A 227 -10.17 -2.22 -21.40
N ARG A 228 -9.74 -3.40 -20.95
CA ARG A 228 -8.36 -3.64 -20.50
C ARG A 228 -7.35 -3.39 -21.61
N ALA A 229 -7.56 -3.94 -22.79
CA ALA A 229 -6.68 -3.72 -23.93
C ALA A 229 -6.52 -2.24 -24.30
N LEU A 230 -7.57 -1.46 -24.15
CA LEU A 230 -7.54 -0.01 -24.38
C LEU A 230 -6.84 0.79 -23.25
N LEU A 231 -6.91 0.30 -22.02
CA LEU A 231 -6.25 0.93 -20.87
C LEU A 231 -4.75 0.57 -20.77
N GLU A 232 -4.33 -0.50 -21.41
CA GLU A 232 -2.92 -0.93 -21.49
C GLU A 232 -2.05 -0.06 -22.42
N VAL A 233 -2.66 0.85 -23.16
CA VAL A 233 -1.91 1.81 -24.01
C VAL A 233 -1.39 2.95 -23.13
N LEU A 234 -0.07 3.00 -22.95
CA LEU A 234 0.62 4.05 -22.23
C LEU A 234 0.46 5.42 -22.92
N ASN A 235 -0.47 6.24 -22.43
CA ASN A 235 -0.49 7.64 -22.75
C ASN A 235 0.32 8.44 -21.71
N THR A 236 1.63 8.60 -21.96
CA THR A 236 2.54 9.32 -21.07
C THR A 236 2.22 10.81 -20.93
N GLU A 237 1.36 11.34 -21.79
CA GLU A 237 0.98 12.75 -21.87
C GLU A 237 -0.47 13.01 -21.42
N ALA A 238 -1.15 12.00 -20.90
CA ALA A 238 -2.52 12.14 -20.44
C ALA A 238 -2.62 13.01 -19.17
N PRO A 239 -3.57 13.97 -19.10
CA PRO A 239 -3.72 14.84 -17.93
C PRO A 239 -4.25 14.12 -16.68
N TYR A 240 -5.08 13.08 -16.80
CA TYR A 240 -5.77 12.43 -15.68
C TYR A 240 -6.43 13.48 -14.78
N PRO A 241 -7.50 14.19 -15.22
CA PRO A 241 -8.16 15.20 -14.40
C PRO A 241 -8.69 14.60 -13.11
N PHE A 242 -8.28 15.14 -11.95
CA PHE A 242 -8.60 14.54 -10.66
C PHE A 242 -9.58 15.38 -9.83
N ALA A 243 -9.30 16.65 -9.61
CA ALA A 243 -10.16 17.57 -8.85
C ALA A 243 -10.55 18.79 -9.68
N CYS A 244 -11.74 19.32 -9.42
CA CYS A 244 -12.28 20.55 -10.00
C CYS A 244 -12.50 21.61 -8.91
N LEU A 245 -12.24 22.89 -9.21
CA LEU A 245 -12.50 24.00 -8.28
C LEU A 245 -12.98 25.22 -9.05
N PRO A 246 -14.28 25.60 -8.95
CA PRO A 246 -14.83 26.76 -9.64
C PRO A 246 -14.52 28.07 -8.91
N ASP A 247 -14.07 29.08 -9.65
CA ASP A 247 -13.99 30.48 -9.25
C ASP A 247 -14.98 31.30 -10.10
N VAL A 248 -16.22 31.36 -9.63
CA VAL A 248 -17.32 32.03 -10.35
C VAL A 248 -17.06 33.53 -10.49
N ALA A 249 -16.42 34.16 -9.51
CA ALA A 249 -16.12 35.60 -9.54
C ALA A 249 -15.15 35.99 -10.64
N ARG A 250 -14.28 35.06 -11.07
CA ARG A 250 -13.28 35.28 -12.13
C ARG A 250 -13.60 34.54 -13.42
N ASP A 251 -14.74 33.88 -13.47
CA ASP A 251 -15.14 33.01 -14.59
C ASP A 251 -14.08 31.96 -14.92
N ARG A 252 -13.56 31.26 -13.89
CA ARG A 252 -12.52 30.24 -14.02
C ARG A 252 -12.90 28.92 -13.38
N LEU A 253 -12.44 27.82 -13.99
CA LEU A 253 -12.44 26.47 -13.43
C LEU A 253 -11.02 25.97 -13.36
N TYR A 254 -10.52 25.69 -12.17
CA TYR A 254 -9.21 25.08 -11.96
C TYR A 254 -9.37 23.56 -11.90
N ILE A 255 -8.46 22.82 -12.55
CA ILE A 255 -8.49 21.37 -12.65
C ILE A 255 -7.09 20.85 -12.36
N SER A 256 -6.92 20.00 -11.36
CA SER A 256 -5.66 19.31 -11.14
C SER A 256 -5.49 18.22 -12.20
N HIS A 257 -4.36 18.23 -12.89
CA HIS A 257 -3.97 17.22 -13.87
C HIS A 257 -3.04 16.21 -13.19
N TRP A 258 -3.64 15.16 -12.63
CA TRP A 258 -2.95 14.18 -11.80
C TRP A 258 -1.76 13.50 -12.49
N GLY A 259 -1.89 13.18 -13.79
CA GLY A 259 -0.84 12.59 -14.61
C GLY A 259 0.20 13.59 -15.14
N ARG A 260 0.00 14.88 -14.89
CA ARG A 260 0.93 15.94 -15.28
C ARG A 260 1.19 16.85 -14.09
N ALA A 261 2.37 17.43 -14.01
CA ALA A 261 2.71 18.40 -12.97
C ALA A 261 2.11 19.79 -13.30
N GLU A 262 0.79 19.89 -13.44
CA GLU A 262 0.13 21.14 -13.86
C GLU A 262 -1.31 21.28 -13.35
N VAL A 263 -1.79 22.51 -13.24
CA VAL A 263 -3.20 22.85 -13.05
C VAL A 263 -3.74 23.43 -14.36
N GLY A 264 -4.78 22.80 -14.92
CA GLY A 264 -5.52 23.31 -16.05
C GLY A 264 -6.46 24.43 -15.62
N VAL A 265 -6.56 25.51 -16.45
CA VAL A 265 -7.46 26.64 -16.22
C VAL A 265 -8.39 26.77 -17.39
N LEU A 266 -9.70 26.66 -17.14
CA LEU A 266 -10.75 26.88 -18.15
C LEU A 266 -11.54 28.14 -17.82
N GLU A 267 -12.07 28.79 -18.87
CA GLU A 267 -13.15 29.75 -18.74
C GLU A 267 -14.44 29.03 -18.36
N LEU A 268 -15.00 29.36 -17.20
CA LEU A 268 -16.12 28.61 -16.62
C LEU A 268 -17.38 28.73 -17.48
N SER A 269 -17.65 29.90 -18.04
CA SER A 269 -18.83 30.19 -18.87
C SER A 269 -18.82 29.43 -20.21
N SER A 270 -17.68 29.39 -20.91
CA SER A 270 -17.56 28.82 -22.24
C SER A 270 -16.92 27.42 -22.29
N GLY A 271 -16.12 27.04 -21.27
CA GLY A 271 -15.29 25.85 -21.28
C GLY A 271 -13.99 25.99 -22.08
N ARG A 272 -13.66 27.19 -22.56
CA ARG A 272 -12.44 27.46 -23.32
C ARG A 272 -11.19 27.29 -22.44
N LYS A 273 -10.20 26.57 -22.92
CA LYS A 273 -8.90 26.42 -22.25
C LYS A 273 -8.17 27.76 -22.23
N LEU A 274 -7.83 28.25 -21.03
CA LEU A 274 -7.15 29.52 -20.83
C LEU A 274 -5.65 29.35 -20.64
N ALA A 275 -5.27 28.43 -19.73
CA ALA A 275 -3.87 28.25 -19.34
C ALA A 275 -3.63 26.86 -18.77
N ARG A 276 -2.35 26.52 -18.63
CA ARG A 276 -1.84 25.41 -17.82
C ARG A 276 -0.74 26.00 -16.94
N TRP A 277 -0.90 25.81 -15.62
CA TRP A 277 0.02 26.36 -14.63
C TRP A 277 0.91 25.25 -14.06
N PRO A 278 2.23 25.35 -14.16
CA PRO A 278 3.12 24.32 -13.68
C PRO A 278 3.05 24.23 -12.13
N VAL A 279 3.02 23.02 -11.65
CA VAL A 279 3.15 22.65 -10.23
C VAL A 279 4.10 21.44 -10.11
N GLN A 280 4.04 20.69 -9.03
CA GLN A 280 4.82 19.45 -8.93
C GLN A 280 3.94 18.22 -9.17
N GLU A 281 4.56 17.02 -9.17
CA GLU A 281 3.93 15.78 -9.64
C GLU A 281 2.76 15.36 -8.78
N HIS A 282 1.75 14.81 -9.41
CA HIS A 282 0.46 14.40 -8.89
C HIS A 282 -0.27 15.53 -8.14
N PRO A 283 -0.59 16.65 -8.79
CA PRO A 283 -1.48 17.63 -8.19
C PRO A 283 -2.83 16.99 -7.89
N ASN A 284 -3.21 17.02 -6.63
CA ASN A 284 -4.38 16.37 -6.06
C ASN A 284 -5.47 17.39 -5.69
N GLU A 285 -5.96 17.41 -4.45
CA GLU A 285 -6.91 18.43 -4.02
C GLU A 285 -6.30 19.82 -4.02
N MET A 286 -7.18 20.80 -4.24
CA MET A 286 -6.86 22.21 -4.28
C MET A 286 -7.82 23.00 -3.42
N VAL A 287 -7.35 24.09 -2.82
CA VAL A 287 -8.20 25.05 -2.13
C VAL A 287 -7.85 26.49 -2.53
N LEU A 288 -8.89 27.27 -2.82
CA LEU A 288 -8.80 28.68 -3.16
C LEU A 288 -9.10 29.51 -1.92
N ASN A 289 -8.29 30.55 -1.64
CA ASN A 289 -8.66 31.47 -0.58
C ASN A 289 -9.91 32.30 -0.96
N ARG A 290 -10.66 32.81 0.02
CA ARG A 290 -11.93 33.51 -0.20
C ARG A 290 -11.81 34.72 -1.14
N ALA A 291 -10.68 35.41 -1.09
CA ALA A 291 -10.38 36.50 -2.01
C ALA A 291 -10.13 36.00 -3.45
N GLY A 292 -10.02 34.70 -3.68
CA GLY A 292 -9.71 34.08 -4.95
C GLY A 292 -8.32 34.45 -5.50
N LYS A 293 -7.42 34.94 -4.65
CA LYS A 293 -6.10 35.44 -5.08
C LYS A 293 -5.02 34.34 -5.08
N PHE A 294 -5.15 33.38 -4.18
CA PHE A 294 -4.18 32.30 -4.01
C PHE A 294 -4.83 30.93 -4.06
N LEU A 295 -4.25 30.04 -4.87
CA LEU A 295 -4.62 28.64 -5.02
C LEU A 295 -3.54 27.78 -4.39
N PHE A 296 -3.90 26.94 -3.41
CA PHE A 296 -3.04 25.95 -2.76
C PHE A 296 -3.28 24.60 -3.40
N VAL A 297 -2.23 23.92 -3.87
CA VAL A 297 -2.29 22.66 -4.61
C VAL A 297 -1.42 21.62 -3.92
N ALA A 298 -2.00 20.52 -3.47
CA ALA A 298 -1.26 19.38 -2.92
C ALA A 298 -0.59 18.60 -4.05
N ASN A 299 0.70 18.28 -3.91
CA ASN A 299 1.48 17.53 -4.89
C ASN A 299 1.82 16.13 -4.32
N ALA A 300 0.97 15.15 -4.60
CA ALA A 300 0.96 13.88 -3.87
C ALA A 300 2.18 12.98 -4.15
N ASN A 301 2.82 13.09 -5.32
CA ASN A 301 4.07 12.38 -5.62
C ASN A 301 5.33 13.19 -5.26
N ARG A 302 5.15 14.23 -4.46
CA ARG A 302 6.21 15.03 -3.81
C ARG A 302 5.83 15.28 -2.36
N ASN A 303 6.69 15.94 -1.58
CA ASN A 303 6.41 16.29 -0.19
C ASN A 303 5.90 17.74 -0.07
N THR A 304 5.17 18.27 -1.05
CA THR A 304 5.00 19.72 -1.17
C THR A 304 3.58 20.18 -1.48
N ILE A 305 3.34 21.46 -1.22
CA ILE A 305 2.16 22.21 -1.66
C ILE A 305 2.64 23.39 -2.51
N SER A 306 2.12 23.53 -3.73
CA SER A 306 2.35 24.71 -4.56
C SER A 306 1.34 25.80 -4.21
N VAL A 307 1.81 27.04 -3.98
CA VAL A 307 0.96 28.21 -3.74
C VAL A 307 1.02 29.10 -5.00
N LEU A 308 -0.09 29.14 -5.74
CA LEU A 308 -0.18 29.85 -7.00
C LEU A 308 -0.92 31.18 -6.84
N GLU A 309 -0.44 32.26 -7.43
CA GLU A 309 -1.19 33.48 -7.62
C GLU A 309 -2.13 33.34 -8.82
N THR A 310 -3.43 33.49 -8.61
CA THR A 310 -4.45 33.23 -9.63
C THR A 310 -4.49 34.24 -10.76
N ALA A 311 -3.83 35.41 -10.63
CA ALA A 311 -3.78 36.41 -11.68
C ALA A 311 -3.03 35.91 -12.94
N GLY A 312 -1.94 35.16 -12.74
CA GLY A 312 -1.10 34.69 -13.85
C GLY A 312 -0.63 33.24 -13.70
N GLY A 313 -0.93 32.57 -12.58
CA GLY A 313 -0.51 31.20 -12.32
C GLY A 313 0.96 31.07 -11.86
N SER A 314 1.58 32.16 -11.44
CA SER A 314 2.94 32.12 -10.90
C SER A 314 2.93 31.42 -9.54
N CYS A 315 3.84 30.46 -9.34
CA CYS A 315 4.08 29.84 -8.03
C CYS A 315 4.86 30.86 -7.17
N VAL A 316 4.20 31.39 -6.16
CA VAL A 316 4.79 32.39 -5.24
C VAL A 316 5.50 31.74 -4.08
N GLU A 317 5.19 30.48 -3.78
CA GLU A 317 5.75 29.71 -2.67
C GLU A 317 5.54 28.20 -2.87
N THR A 318 6.48 27.41 -2.40
CA THR A 318 6.33 25.94 -2.25
C THR A 318 6.48 25.61 -0.77
N LEU A 319 5.46 24.98 -0.17
CA LEU A 319 5.48 24.56 1.23
C LEU A 319 5.95 23.11 1.29
N ALA A 320 6.97 22.83 2.10
CA ALA A 320 7.45 21.49 2.38
C ALA A 320 6.64 20.86 3.52
N ALA A 321 5.99 19.74 3.26
CA ALA A 321 5.14 19.02 4.23
C ALA A 321 5.80 17.75 4.79
N GLU A 322 7.10 17.60 4.61
CA GLU A 322 7.92 16.50 5.14
C GLU A 322 8.21 16.66 6.62
N LEU A 323 8.48 15.55 7.31
CA LEU A 323 8.82 15.55 8.74
C LEU A 323 10.22 16.09 9.03
N GLU A 324 11.15 15.90 8.11
CA GLU A 324 12.53 16.36 8.22
C GLU A 324 12.94 17.09 6.94
N PRO A 325 13.72 18.16 7.04
CA PRO A 325 14.20 18.89 5.88
C PRO A 325 14.94 17.98 4.90
N ASP A 326 14.72 18.19 3.60
CA ASP A 326 15.38 17.47 2.51
C ASP A 326 15.12 15.95 2.50
N SER A 327 14.01 15.50 3.11
CA SER A 327 13.59 14.10 3.05
C SER A 327 13.34 13.67 1.60
N PRO A 328 13.67 12.42 1.23
CA PRO A 328 13.23 11.87 -0.05
C PRO A 328 11.70 11.91 -0.18
N PRO A 329 11.14 11.81 -1.41
CA PRO A 329 9.70 11.75 -1.62
C PRO A 329 9.01 10.65 -0.80
N GLY A 330 7.69 10.78 -0.56
CA GLY A 330 6.89 9.74 0.09
C GLY A 330 5.96 10.23 1.20
N SER A 331 5.85 11.54 1.48
CA SER A 331 4.86 12.05 2.44
C SER A 331 3.44 11.96 1.91
N THR A 332 3.25 12.07 0.60
CA THR A 332 1.96 12.00 -0.10
C THR A 332 0.94 13.03 0.39
N PRO A 333 1.19 14.35 0.24
CA PRO A 333 0.16 15.37 0.49
C PRO A 333 -0.97 15.21 -0.54
N ASN A 334 -2.16 14.81 -0.08
CA ASN A 334 -3.29 14.44 -0.95
C ASN A 334 -4.57 15.24 -0.73
N SER A 335 -4.68 15.98 0.37
CA SER A 335 -5.84 16.79 0.69
C SER A 335 -5.45 18.05 1.45
N VAL A 336 -6.16 19.15 1.20
CA VAL A 336 -5.89 20.47 1.79
C VAL A 336 -7.15 21.16 2.27
N ALA A 337 -7.07 21.84 3.41
CA ALA A 337 -8.16 22.64 3.96
C ALA A 337 -7.65 23.95 4.62
N LEU A 338 -8.31 25.07 4.33
CA LEU A 338 -8.08 26.33 5.04
C LEU A 338 -8.96 26.42 6.29
N SER A 339 -8.45 27.01 7.35
CA SER A 339 -9.28 27.45 8.47
C SER A 339 -10.31 28.50 8.01
N PRO A 340 -11.47 28.64 8.69
CA PRO A 340 -12.51 29.61 8.28
C PRO A 340 -12.05 31.06 8.25
N ASP A 341 -11.01 31.43 9.02
CA ASP A 341 -10.36 32.75 9.01
C ASP A 341 -9.21 32.84 8.00
N GLU A 342 -8.92 31.74 7.28
CA GLU A 342 -7.84 31.60 6.29
C GLU A 342 -6.42 31.84 6.85
N SER A 343 -6.26 31.74 8.15
CA SER A 343 -4.95 31.91 8.80
C SER A 343 -4.09 30.66 8.76
N LEU A 344 -4.72 29.48 8.67
CA LEU A 344 -4.07 28.18 8.70
C LEU A 344 -4.45 27.33 7.47
N LEU A 345 -3.45 26.62 6.96
CA LEU A 345 -3.60 25.55 5.99
C LEU A 345 -3.29 24.21 6.67
N PHE A 346 -4.20 23.25 6.56
CA PHE A 346 -4.04 21.86 6.98
C PHE A 346 -3.82 20.99 5.75
N VAL A 347 -2.80 20.14 5.80
CA VAL A 347 -2.39 19.28 4.69
C VAL A 347 -2.35 17.84 5.17
N SER A 348 -3.16 16.99 4.55
CA SER A 348 -3.15 15.55 4.81
C SER A 348 -1.96 14.89 4.09
N ASN A 349 -1.05 14.29 4.87
CA ASN A 349 0.11 13.54 4.38
C ASN A 349 -0.15 12.04 4.58
N ALA A 350 -0.64 11.36 3.55
CA ALA A 350 -1.15 10.00 3.65
C ALA A 350 -0.12 9.01 4.23
N ASN A 351 1.10 9.02 3.71
CA ASN A 351 2.08 8.00 4.02
C ASN A 351 2.93 8.25 5.27
N ILE A 352 2.84 9.43 5.86
CA ILE A 352 3.48 9.72 7.17
C ILE A 352 2.46 9.82 8.31
N ASN A 353 1.19 9.47 8.05
CA ASN A 353 0.13 9.37 9.04
C ASN A 353 -0.04 10.66 9.86
N ALA A 354 0.01 11.81 9.19
CA ALA A 354 -0.01 13.10 9.87
C ALA A 354 -0.61 14.22 9.00
N ILE A 355 -1.16 15.22 9.69
CA ILE A 355 -1.53 16.50 9.08
C ILE A 355 -0.42 17.53 9.32
N ALA A 356 0.16 18.09 8.25
CA ALA A 356 1.01 19.25 8.35
C ALA A 356 0.16 20.53 8.49
N VAL A 357 0.59 21.46 9.34
CA VAL A 357 -0.11 22.72 9.60
C VAL A 357 0.81 23.89 9.26
N PHE A 358 0.30 24.83 8.45
CA PHE A 358 1.02 26.04 8.05
C PHE A 358 0.23 27.30 8.42
N ASP A 359 0.93 28.31 8.90
CA ASP A 359 0.43 29.67 8.98
C ASP A 359 0.55 30.31 7.58
N VAL A 360 -0.59 30.58 6.95
CA VAL A 360 -0.67 31.09 5.57
C VAL A 360 -1.30 32.48 5.48
N ARG A 361 -1.29 33.27 6.58
CA ARG A 361 -1.79 34.64 6.58
C ARG A 361 -1.12 35.53 5.56
N GLN A 362 0.11 35.22 5.19
CA GLN A 362 0.87 35.95 4.19
C GLN A 362 1.46 34.96 3.19
N PRO A 363 0.69 34.53 2.16
CA PRO A 363 1.22 33.68 1.09
C PRO A 363 2.48 34.28 0.45
N GLY A 364 3.51 33.47 0.24
CA GLY A 364 4.87 33.89 -0.10
C GLY A 364 5.78 34.11 1.12
N ARG A 365 5.23 34.02 2.34
CA ARG A 365 5.94 34.08 3.63
C ARG A 365 5.28 33.17 4.68
N SER A 366 4.75 32.04 4.23
CA SER A 366 4.12 31.06 5.11
C SER A 366 5.16 30.43 6.05
N ARG A 367 4.69 29.84 7.15
CA ARG A 367 5.57 29.13 8.08
C ARG A 367 4.94 27.83 8.55
N SER A 368 5.74 26.78 8.71
CA SER A 368 5.28 25.55 9.35
C SER A 368 4.93 25.81 10.82
N MET A 369 3.82 25.25 11.25
CA MET A 369 3.36 25.26 12.64
C MET A 369 3.56 23.90 13.33
N GLY A 370 3.93 22.87 12.56
CA GLY A 370 4.13 21.50 13.03
C GLY A 370 3.13 20.50 12.44
N PHE A 371 2.99 19.36 13.15
CA PHE A 371 2.22 18.21 12.68
C PHE A 371 1.21 17.73 13.71
N ILE A 372 0.14 17.08 13.22
CA ILE A 372 -0.88 16.43 14.03
C ILE A 372 -0.89 14.94 13.64
N PRO A 373 -0.62 13.99 14.55
CA PRO A 373 -0.63 12.58 14.23
C PRO A 373 -2.07 12.07 14.07
N THR A 374 -2.28 11.19 13.08
CA THR A 374 -3.59 10.65 12.68
C THR A 374 -3.57 9.12 12.64
N GLY A 375 -4.64 8.51 12.18
CA GLY A 375 -4.65 7.10 11.84
C GLY A 375 -3.84 6.79 10.57
N TRP A 376 -3.87 5.53 10.15
CA TRP A 376 -3.07 5.04 9.02
C TRP A 376 -3.65 5.53 7.68
N TYR A 377 -2.79 6.17 6.89
CA TYR A 377 -3.08 6.65 5.54
C TYR A 377 -4.23 7.69 5.50
N PRO A 378 -4.05 8.92 6.04
CA PRO A 378 -5.07 9.96 5.97
C PRO A 378 -5.36 10.35 4.51
N THR A 379 -6.64 10.33 4.13
CA THR A 379 -7.12 10.51 2.75
C THR A 379 -7.79 11.85 2.50
N SER A 380 -8.35 12.47 3.54
CA SER A 380 -9.03 13.76 3.42
C SER A 380 -9.01 14.52 4.75
N VAL A 381 -8.85 15.84 4.69
CA VAL A 381 -8.88 16.75 5.83
C VAL A 381 -9.91 17.85 5.62
N ARG A 382 -10.75 18.12 6.64
CA ARG A 382 -11.75 19.20 6.61
C ARG A 382 -11.77 19.92 7.95
N VAL A 383 -12.06 21.22 7.90
CA VAL A 383 -12.28 22.03 9.10
C VAL A 383 -13.77 22.36 9.22
N THR A 384 -14.35 22.22 10.41
CA THR A 384 -15.76 22.63 10.61
C THR A 384 -15.94 24.14 10.40
N PRO A 385 -17.11 24.63 9.94
CA PRO A 385 -17.34 26.06 9.65
C PRO A 385 -17.12 26.98 10.86
N ASP A 386 -17.21 26.48 12.10
CA ASP A 386 -16.93 27.21 13.32
C ASP A 386 -15.44 27.25 13.71
N GLY A 387 -14.58 26.57 12.93
CA GLY A 387 -13.13 26.49 13.12
C GLY A 387 -12.70 25.68 14.35
N ARG A 388 -13.62 24.93 14.98
CA ARG A 388 -13.33 24.25 16.26
C ARG A 388 -12.85 22.82 16.11
N ARG A 389 -13.12 22.17 14.97
CA ARG A 389 -12.76 20.77 14.76
C ARG A 389 -12.07 20.58 13.44
N LEU A 390 -11.03 19.76 13.49
CA LEU A 390 -10.41 19.16 12.31
C LEU A 390 -10.93 17.73 12.19
N LEU A 391 -11.41 17.39 11.01
CA LEU A 391 -11.91 16.07 10.65
C LEU A 391 -10.92 15.44 9.67
N VAL A 392 -10.49 14.21 9.94
CA VAL A 392 -9.54 13.51 9.08
C VAL A 392 -10.00 12.08 8.85
N THR A 393 -10.22 11.69 7.59
CA THR A 393 -10.46 10.29 7.22
C THR A 393 -9.13 9.56 7.04
N ASN A 394 -9.03 8.34 7.58
CA ASN A 394 -7.84 7.50 7.49
C ASN A 394 -8.20 6.23 6.72
N GLY A 395 -7.59 6.03 5.55
CA GLY A 395 -7.95 4.99 4.59
C GLY A 395 -7.72 3.57 5.11
N LYS A 396 -6.61 3.35 5.81
CA LYS A 396 -6.19 2.04 6.35
C LYS A 396 -6.47 1.92 7.87
N GLY A 397 -7.18 2.88 8.46
CA GLY A 397 -7.71 2.84 9.82
C GLY A 397 -6.68 3.02 10.93
N LEU A 398 -6.66 2.12 11.91
CA LEU A 398 -5.91 2.31 13.16
C LEU A 398 -4.93 1.17 13.49
N ALA A 399 -4.96 0.04 12.77
CA ALA A 399 -4.12 -1.11 13.07
C ALA A 399 -3.98 -2.05 11.87
N SER A 400 -2.86 -2.71 11.74
CA SER A 400 -2.70 -3.92 10.96
C SER A 400 -3.17 -5.14 11.79
N ARG A 401 -3.58 -6.22 11.13
CA ARG A 401 -4.18 -7.39 11.78
C ARG A 401 -3.74 -8.70 11.13
N SER A 402 -3.77 -9.77 11.93
CA SER A 402 -3.74 -11.12 11.39
C SER A 402 -5.02 -11.42 10.61
N ASN A 403 -4.92 -12.20 9.54
CA ASN A 403 -6.08 -12.69 8.79
C ASN A 403 -6.55 -14.06 9.35
N ARG A 404 -7.17 -14.02 10.53
CA ARG A 404 -7.55 -15.19 11.33
C ARG A 404 -8.55 -16.10 10.64
N MET A 405 -9.39 -15.53 9.79
CA MET A 405 -10.43 -16.25 9.07
C MET A 405 -10.20 -16.07 7.56
N GLY A 406 -8.96 -16.22 7.14
CA GLY A 406 -8.62 -16.30 5.72
C GLY A 406 -9.56 -17.24 4.99
N PRO A 407 -9.52 -17.33 3.66
CA PRO A 407 -10.52 -18.04 2.88
C PRO A 407 -10.82 -19.41 3.50
N GLN A 408 -11.98 -19.53 4.16
CA GLN A 408 -12.40 -20.76 4.82
C GLN A 408 -13.24 -21.58 3.86
N PRO A 409 -12.73 -22.72 3.44
CA PRO A 409 -13.52 -23.64 2.62
C PRO A 409 -14.80 -24.09 3.33
N GLY A 410 -15.95 -23.97 2.68
CA GLY A 410 -17.22 -24.50 3.17
C GLY A 410 -18.02 -23.62 4.14
N ARG A 411 -17.58 -22.44 4.44
CA ARG A 411 -18.43 -21.36 4.97
C ARG A 411 -18.55 -20.29 3.90
N GLU A 412 -19.74 -20.16 3.32
CA GLU A 412 -20.12 -18.91 2.67
C GLU A 412 -20.19 -17.82 3.75
N ALA A 413 -19.04 -17.30 4.13
CA ALA A 413 -19.03 -16.06 4.87
C ALA A 413 -19.64 -14.99 3.97
N PRO A 414 -20.55 -14.13 4.47
CA PRO A 414 -20.96 -12.94 3.73
C PRO A 414 -19.69 -12.27 3.19
N ALA A 415 -19.72 -11.75 1.98
CA ALA A 415 -18.58 -11.08 1.34
C ALA A 415 -17.93 -9.99 2.21
N THR A 416 -18.63 -9.52 3.25
CA THR A 416 -18.18 -8.55 4.26
C THR A 416 -17.27 -9.13 5.37
N ILE A 417 -17.06 -10.45 5.46
CA ILE A 417 -16.31 -11.10 6.57
C ILE A 417 -15.13 -11.92 6.03
N ARG A 418 -14.78 -11.79 4.77
CA ARG A 418 -13.58 -12.45 4.24
C ARG A 418 -12.35 -11.70 4.76
N GLU A 419 -11.54 -12.38 5.54
CA GLU A 419 -10.26 -11.85 6.05
C GLU A 419 -9.18 -11.90 4.96
N TYR A 420 -9.52 -11.46 3.78
CA TYR A 420 -8.57 -11.12 2.74
C TYR A 420 -7.91 -9.80 3.08
N ILE A 421 -6.62 -9.67 2.83
CA ILE A 421 -5.81 -8.53 3.25
C ILE A 421 -6.43 -7.17 2.86
N GLY A 422 -6.95 -7.04 1.63
CA GLY A 422 -7.63 -5.84 1.16
C GLY A 422 -8.88 -5.45 1.96
N GLY A 423 -9.52 -6.38 2.66
CA GLY A 423 -10.70 -6.14 3.51
C GLY A 423 -10.39 -6.04 5.01
N LEU A 424 -9.13 -6.10 5.41
CA LEU A 424 -8.71 -6.06 6.82
C LEU A 424 -8.40 -4.66 7.34
N LEU A 425 -8.49 -3.64 6.52
CA LEU A 425 -8.09 -2.28 6.80
C LEU A 425 -9.35 -1.36 6.89
N PRO A 426 -10.25 -1.59 7.87
CA PRO A 426 -11.40 -0.70 8.05
C PRO A 426 -10.89 0.70 8.38
N GLY A 427 -11.37 1.68 7.63
CA GLY A 427 -10.98 3.07 7.81
C GLY A 427 -11.49 3.67 9.10
N SER A 428 -11.05 4.89 9.38
CA SER A 428 -11.53 5.65 10.54
C SER A 428 -11.70 7.13 10.23
N LEU A 429 -12.48 7.82 11.10
CA LEU A 429 -12.57 9.26 11.13
C LEU A 429 -11.99 9.78 12.44
N SER A 430 -10.93 10.57 12.37
CA SER A 430 -10.40 11.31 13.51
C SER A 430 -11.13 12.64 13.65
N ILE A 431 -11.69 12.93 14.82
CA ILE A 431 -12.34 14.21 15.18
C ILE A 431 -11.45 14.88 16.22
N ILE A 432 -10.78 15.95 15.81
CA ILE A 432 -9.74 16.61 16.61
C ILE A 432 -10.21 18.01 16.99
N GLU A 433 -10.30 18.30 18.29
CA GLU A 433 -10.67 19.63 18.78
C GLU A 433 -9.49 20.60 18.59
N LEU A 434 -9.78 21.76 18.00
CA LEU A 434 -8.84 22.84 17.80
C LEU A 434 -9.06 23.95 18.85
N PRO A 435 -8.01 24.38 19.58
CA PRO A 435 -8.09 25.53 20.46
C PRO A 435 -8.47 26.81 19.68
N LYS A 436 -9.26 27.68 20.31
CA LYS A 436 -9.57 29.00 19.75
C LYS A 436 -8.41 29.96 19.87
N ASP A 437 -7.72 29.89 21.02
CA ASP A 437 -6.57 30.73 21.28
C ASP A 437 -5.36 30.23 20.52
N ARG A 438 -4.65 31.16 19.89
CA ARG A 438 -3.51 30.83 19.04
C ARG A 438 -2.33 30.29 19.84
N GLU A 439 -2.08 30.83 21.03
CA GLU A 439 -0.98 30.36 21.87
C GLU A 439 -1.24 28.93 22.35
N ASP A 440 -2.47 28.62 22.71
CA ASP A 440 -2.86 27.27 23.09
C ASP A 440 -2.77 26.28 21.91
N LEU A 441 -3.13 26.74 20.70
CA LEU A 441 -2.94 25.95 19.48
C LEU A 441 -1.44 25.69 19.22
N GLU A 442 -0.59 26.69 19.34
CA GLU A 442 0.86 26.51 19.14
C GLU A 442 1.46 25.56 20.20
N LYS A 443 1.03 25.63 21.44
CA LYS A 443 1.43 24.66 22.50
C LYS A 443 0.96 23.25 22.18
N GLN A 444 -0.27 23.11 21.69
CA GLN A 444 -0.83 21.81 21.30
C GLN A 444 -0.06 21.23 20.11
N LEU A 445 0.19 22.02 19.07
CA LEU A 445 0.94 21.60 17.88
C LEU A 445 2.37 21.17 18.20
N LYS A 446 3.05 21.84 19.13
CA LYS A 446 4.38 21.41 19.61
C LYS A 446 4.34 19.99 20.20
N ARG A 447 3.33 19.70 21.04
CA ARG A 447 3.16 18.36 21.64
C ARG A 447 2.84 17.32 20.57
N TYR A 448 1.95 17.65 19.64
CA TYR A 448 1.55 16.76 18.55
C TYR A 448 2.72 16.49 17.59
N THR A 449 3.50 17.49 17.27
CA THR A 449 4.71 17.33 16.45
C THR A 449 5.71 16.37 17.09
N ALA A 450 5.94 16.50 18.41
CA ALA A 450 6.82 15.59 19.14
C ALA A 450 6.29 14.13 19.08
N ARG A 451 4.97 13.92 19.21
CA ARG A 451 4.34 12.59 19.05
C ARG A 451 4.49 12.06 17.63
N THR A 452 4.25 12.90 16.62
CA THR A 452 4.42 12.50 15.20
C THR A 452 5.86 12.08 14.91
N LEU A 453 6.85 12.85 15.40
CA LEU A 453 8.26 12.49 15.23
C LEU A 453 8.64 11.20 15.96
N ALA A 454 8.01 10.89 17.09
CA ALA A 454 8.22 9.64 17.83
C ALA A 454 7.61 8.42 17.12
N CYS A 455 6.72 8.62 16.13
CA CYS A 455 6.13 7.53 15.34
C CYS A 455 7.06 7.00 14.24
N ARG A 456 8.20 7.62 13.99
CA ARG A 456 9.17 7.14 12.98
C ARG A 456 9.79 5.79 13.38
N PRO A 457 10.26 5.01 12.39
CA PRO A 457 11.04 3.81 12.67
C PRO A 457 12.22 4.08 13.62
N PRO A 458 12.65 3.09 14.41
CA PRO A 458 13.81 3.24 15.27
C PRO A 458 15.08 3.48 14.44
N ALA A 459 15.96 4.36 14.94
CA ALA A 459 17.23 4.61 14.27
C ALA A 459 18.10 3.33 14.25
N PRO A 460 18.88 3.12 13.19
CA PRO A 460 19.87 2.04 13.14
C PRO A 460 20.92 2.21 14.24
N PRO A 461 21.66 1.14 14.60
CA PRO A 461 22.71 1.22 15.63
C PRO A 461 23.75 2.28 15.26
N ALA A 462 24.22 3.05 16.25
CA ALA A 462 25.20 4.11 16.03
C ALA A 462 26.59 3.57 15.58
N THR A 463 26.90 2.32 15.90
CA THR A 463 28.19 1.67 15.56
C THR A 463 27.96 0.21 15.19
N LEU A 464 28.79 -0.30 14.31
CA LEU A 464 28.86 -1.71 13.93
C LEU A 464 30.23 -2.28 14.26
N GLU A 465 30.35 -3.61 14.28
CA GLU A 465 31.65 -4.25 14.41
C GLU A 465 32.59 -3.90 13.24
N PRO A 466 33.91 -3.77 13.48
CA PRO A 466 34.85 -3.45 12.41
C PRO A 466 34.78 -4.48 11.26
N GLY A 467 34.72 -3.97 10.02
CA GLY A 467 34.64 -4.83 8.85
C GLY A 467 33.23 -5.38 8.56
N HIS A 468 32.19 -4.82 9.21
CA HIS A 468 30.81 -5.20 8.93
C HIS A 468 30.46 -4.97 7.45
N PRO A 469 29.84 -5.96 6.75
CA PRO A 469 29.66 -5.90 5.30
C PRO A 469 28.57 -4.90 4.86
N VAL A 470 27.62 -4.57 5.72
CA VAL A 470 26.59 -3.55 5.44
C VAL A 470 27.03 -2.24 6.09
N PRO A 471 27.39 -1.21 5.32
CA PRO A 471 27.81 0.08 5.88
C PRO A 471 26.69 0.81 6.61
N LEU A 472 27.01 1.69 7.55
CA LEU A 472 26.05 2.63 8.19
C LEU A 472 25.71 3.81 7.29
N ILE A 473 26.61 4.21 6.42
CA ILE A 473 26.51 5.43 5.61
C ILE A 473 26.66 5.03 4.14
N THR A 474 25.74 5.55 3.32
CA THR A 474 25.78 5.39 1.86
C THR A 474 27.12 5.85 1.29
N GLY A 475 27.73 5.01 0.46
CA GLY A 475 29.00 5.28 -0.19
C GLY A 475 30.24 4.80 0.58
N ASN A 476 30.11 4.35 1.82
CA ASN A 476 31.16 3.65 2.50
C ASN A 476 31.42 2.28 1.86
N PRO A 477 32.65 1.78 1.84
CA PRO A 477 33.00 0.55 1.17
C PRO A 477 32.36 -0.68 1.83
N SER A 478 31.91 -1.61 1.00
CA SER A 478 31.43 -2.95 1.37
C SER A 478 32.31 -4.02 0.73
N PRO A 479 32.60 -5.15 1.39
CA PRO A 479 33.18 -6.31 0.75
C PRO A 479 32.22 -7.02 -0.22
N ILE A 480 30.92 -6.79 -0.06
CA ILE A 480 29.88 -7.29 -0.97
C ILE A 480 29.80 -6.32 -2.15
N ARG A 481 29.96 -6.85 -3.36
CA ARG A 481 29.97 -6.09 -4.62
C ARG A 481 28.70 -6.31 -5.45
N HIS A 482 28.06 -7.45 -5.25
CA HIS A 482 26.93 -7.91 -6.06
C HIS A 482 25.74 -8.20 -5.16
N CYS A 483 24.58 -7.63 -5.48
CA CYS A 483 23.30 -7.96 -4.91
C CYS A 483 22.42 -8.62 -5.96
N ILE A 484 21.88 -9.79 -5.66
CA ILE A 484 20.88 -10.48 -6.45
C ILE A 484 19.59 -10.41 -5.65
N TYR A 485 18.57 -9.77 -6.20
CA TYR A 485 17.27 -9.55 -5.58
C TYR A 485 16.23 -10.41 -6.28
N ILE A 486 15.66 -11.39 -5.58
CA ILE A 486 14.71 -12.37 -6.13
C ILE A 486 13.33 -12.05 -5.58
N ILE A 487 12.40 -11.77 -6.48
CA ILE A 487 11.00 -11.48 -6.19
C ILE A 487 10.17 -12.73 -6.50
N LYS A 488 9.32 -13.12 -5.55
CA LYS A 488 8.40 -14.25 -5.61
C LYS A 488 6.96 -13.74 -5.43
N GLU A 489 5.97 -14.64 -5.50
CA GLU A 489 4.54 -14.29 -5.58
C GLU A 489 3.71 -14.91 -4.45
N ASN A 490 3.19 -14.03 -3.61
CA ASN A 490 1.98 -14.15 -2.79
C ASN A 490 1.99 -15.24 -1.71
N ARG A 491 3.09 -15.45 -0.94
CA ARG A 491 3.09 -16.42 0.16
C ARG A 491 3.32 -15.77 1.52
N THR A 492 2.51 -16.20 2.51
CA THR A 492 2.73 -15.84 3.90
C THR A 492 3.85 -16.68 4.53
N TYR A 493 4.39 -16.20 5.65
CA TYR A 493 5.36 -16.97 6.43
C TYR A 493 4.79 -18.31 6.89
N ASP A 494 3.56 -18.33 7.43
CA ASP A 494 2.95 -19.54 7.97
C ASP A 494 2.66 -20.59 6.89
N GLN A 495 2.33 -20.17 5.66
CA GLN A 495 2.08 -21.13 4.58
C GLN A 495 3.31 -21.95 4.20
N VAL A 496 4.51 -21.42 4.35
CA VAL A 496 5.77 -22.05 3.90
C VAL A 496 6.66 -22.46 5.05
N LEU A 497 6.87 -21.61 6.04
CA LEU A 497 7.79 -21.85 7.17
C LEU A 497 7.05 -22.01 8.52
N GLY A 498 5.72 -22.16 8.47
CA GLY A 498 4.90 -22.34 9.69
C GLY A 498 5.29 -23.56 10.52
N ASP A 499 5.83 -24.60 9.89
CA ASP A 499 6.28 -25.83 10.55
C ASP A 499 7.74 -25.78 11.06
N MET A 500 8.44 -24.63 10.88
CA MET A 500 9.81 -24.43 11.39
C MET A 500 9.81 -24.25 12.92
N PRO A 501 10.32 -25.22 13.70
CA PRO A 501 10.25 -25.15 15.17
C PRO A 501 11.15 -24.07 15.78
N GLN A 502 12.08 -23.50 15.01
CA GLN A 502 13.00 -22.46 15.46
C GLN A 502 12.36 -21.07 15.40
N GLY A 503 11.39 -20.86 14.51
CA GLY A 503 10.72 -19.58 14.28
C GLY A 503 9.36 -19.50 14.96
N LYS A 504 8.68 -18.38 14.80
CA LYS A 504 7.33 -18.12 15.31
C LYS A 504 6.28 -18.44 14.24
N GLY A 505 6.19 -19.70 13.83
CA GLY A 505 5.23 -20.20 12.85
C GLY A 505 4.04 -20.92 13.47
N ASP A 506 2.93 -21.00 12.73
CA ASP A 506 1.79 -21.87 13.04
C ASP A 506 1.79 -23.06 12.07
N PRO A 507 2.19 -24.28 12.52
CA PRO A 507 2.24 -25.44 11.65
C PRO A 507 0.86 -25.88 11.14
N THR A 508 -0.23 -25.44 11.76
CA THR A 508 -1.58 -25.75 11.28
C THR A 508 -1.93 -24.98 10.02
N LEU A 509 -1.29 -23.85 9.77
CA LEU A 509 -1.44 -23.01 8.58
C LEU A 509 -0.43 -23.36 7.47
N CYS A 510 0.59 -24.18 7.78
CA CYS A 510 1.61 -24.56 6.82
C CYS A 510 1.05 -25.46 5.70
N LEU A 511 0.95 -24.88 4.49
CA LEU A 511 0.49 -25.61 3.30
C LEU A 511 1.62 -26.37 2.61
N PHE A 512 2.81 -25.81 2.62
CA PHE A 512 3.96 -26.27 1.85
C PHE A 512 5.12 -26.63 2.78
N PRO A 513 4.99 -27.74 3.55
CA PRO A 513 5.99 -28.15 4.55
C PRO A 513 7.31 -28.56 3.88
N GLU A 514 8.30 -28.87 4.70
CA GLU A 514 9.67 -29.21 4.22
C GLU A 514 9.71 -30.31 3.15
N SER A 515 8.76 -31.24 3.12
CA SER A 515 8.68 -32.25 2.06
C SER A 515 8.39 -31.66 0.68
N VAL A 516 7.73 -30.50 0.63
CA VAL A 516 7.41 -29.76 -0.60
C VAL A 516 8.47 -28.68 -0.87
N THR A 517 8.94 -27.99 0.17
CA THR A 517 9.84 -26.84 0.08
C THR A 517 11.17 -27.04 0.84
N PRO A 518 11.92 -28.12 0.52
CA PRO A 518 13.15 -28.44 1.27
C PRO A 518 14.24 -27.36 1.13
N ASN A 519 14.28 -26.62 0.02
CA ASN A 519 15.27 -25.56 -0.17
C ASN A 519 14.92 -24.32 0.65
N HIS A 520 13.67 -23.88 0.70
CA HIS A 520 13.22 -22.79 1.56
C HIS A 520 13.58 -23.09 3.02
N HIS A 521 13.24 -24.26 3.53
CA HIS A 521 13.53 -24.69 4.88
C HIS A 521 15.02 -24.79 5.17
N ARG A 522 15.80 -25.34 4.23
CA ARG A 522 17.23 -25.46 4.40
C ARG A 522 17.95 -24.13 4.33
N LEU A 523 17.55 -23.24 3.45
CA LEU A 523 18.09 -21.88 3.37
C LEU A 523 17.84 -21.12 4.68
N ALA A 524 16.62 -21.20 5.23
CA ALA A 524 16.28 -20.61 6.53
C ALA A 524 17.16 -21.18 7.66
N ARG A 525 17.41 -22.49 7.67
CA ARG A 525 18.26 -23.15 8.68
C ARG A 525 19.76 -22.95 8.51
N GLU A 526 20.26 -22.93 7.28
CA GLU A 526 21.71 -22.80 7.02
C GLU A 526 22.19 -21.36 7.06
N PHE A 527 21.36 -20.41 6.71
CA PHE A 527 21.68 -18.98 6.76
C PHE A 527 21.01 -18.33 7.98
N VAL A 528 20.12 -17.40 7.79
CA VAL A 528 19.37 -16.75 8.87
C VAL A 528 17.89 -16.99 8.67
N LEU A 529 17.18 -17.45 9.70
CA LEU A 529 15.72 -17.51 9.72
C LEU A 529 15.17 -16.15 10.14
N LEU A 530 14.41 -15.53 9.26
CA LEU A 530 13.71 -14.27 9.49
C LEU A 530 12.26 -14.59 9.81
N ASP A 531 11.87 -14.57 11.07
CA ASP A 531 10.51 -14.94 11.51
C ASP A 531 9.62 -13.71 11.78
N ASN A 532 10.15 -12.50 11.57
CA ASN A 532 9.47 -11.23 11.81
C ASN A 532 9.71 -10.26 10.63
N PHE A 533 9.38 -10.72 9.42
CA PHE A 533 9.56 -9.96 8.17
C PHE A 533 8.20 -9.71 7.50
N TYR A 534 8.00 -8.50 6.99
CA TYR A 534 6.73 -8.03 6.44
C TYR A 534 6.92 -7.37 5.08
N VAL A 535 5.91 -7.48 4.23
CA VAL A 535 5.75 -6.61 3.07
C VAL A 535 5.02 -5.32 3.49
N GLU A 536 5.20 -4.24 2.74
CA GLU A 536 4.43 -3.01 2.91
C GLU A 536 3.12 -3.02 2.10
N SER A 537 3.04 -3.93 1.15
CA SER A 537 1.97 -4.06 0.17
C SER A 537 0.81 -4.89 0.66
N GLU A 538 -0.35 -4.65 0.08
CA GLU A 538 -1.55 -5.45 0.28
C GLU A 538 -1.76 -6.48 -0.86
N VAL A 539 -1.40 -6.13 -2.10
CA VAL A 539 -1.60 -6.94 -3.31
C VAL A 539 -0.43 -6.77 -4.28
N SER A 540 -0.30 -7.61 -5.32
CA SER A 540 0.85 -7.51 -6.23
C SER A 540 0.91 -6.17 -6.98
N ALA A 541 -0.22 -5.49 -7.21
CA ALA A 541 -0.21 -4.17 -7.86
C ALA A 541 0.60 -3.12 -7.10
N ASP A 542 0.46 -3.05 -5.79
CA ASP A 542 1.31 -2.20 -4.97
C ASP A 542 2.61 -2.93 -4.55
N GLY A 543 2.62 -4.27 -4.52
CA GLY A 543 3.77 -5.09 -4.19
C GLY A 543 4.99 -4.86 -5.08
N HIS A 544 4.81 -4.89 -6.38
CA HIS A 544 5.89 -4.60 -7.33
C HIS A 544 6.33 -3.12 -7.29
N GLU A 545 5.44 -2.19 -6.94
CA GLU A 545 5.81 -0.79 -6.71
C GLU A 545 6.64 -0.64 -5.41
N TRP A 546 6.25 -1.31 -4.32
CA TRP A 546 7.02 -1.32 -3.07
C TRP A 546 8.37 -2.01 -3.21
N THR A 547 8.43 -3.16 -3.87
CA THR A 547 9.69 -3.91 -4.06
C THR A 547 10.68 -3.19 -4.96
N MET A 548 10.22 -2.42 -5.94
CA MET A 548 11.09 -1.72 -6.89
C MET A 548 11.27 -0.23 -6.58
N GLY A 549 10.31 0.42 -5.92
CA GLY A 549 10.30 1.86 -5.68
C GLY A 549 10.28 2.27 -4.22
N ALA A 550 10.19 1.31 -3.27
CA ALA A 550 9.98 1.56 -1.85
C ALA A 550 8.76 2.47 -1.56
N TYR A 551 7.75 2.41 -2.43
CA TYR A 551 6.62 3.35 -2.38
C TYR A 551 5.57 3.00 -3.44
N ALA A 552 4.32 2.90 -3.04
CA ALA A 552 3.18 2.95 -3.94
C ALA A 552 2.65 4.39 -4.00
N THR A 553 2.51 4.94 -5.20
CA THR A 553 2.00 6.31 -5.37
C THR A 553 0.52 6.39 -4.98
N ASP A 554 0.01 7.59 -4.74
CA ASP A 554 -1.41 7.81 -4.47
C ASP A 554 -2.32 7.34 -5.61
N PHE A 555 -1.82 7.25 -6.84
CA PHE A 555 -2.51 6.63 -7.96
C PHE A 555 -2.67 5.12 -7.75
N VAL A 556 -1.59 4.42 -7.44
CA VAL A 556 -1.60 2.97 -7.20
C VAL A 556 -2.51 2.64 -6.02
N GLU A 557 -2.34 3.33 -4.89
CA GLU A 557 -3.12 3.12 -3.66
C GLU A 557 -4.63 3.36 -3.83
N ARG A 558 -5.05 4.24 -4.74
CA ARG A 558 -6.46 4.51 -5.01
C ARG A 558 -7.07 3.59 -6.08
N ILE A 559 -6.25 3.05 -6.97
CA ILE A 559 -6.74 2.24 -8.10
C ILE A 559 -6.75 0.74 -7.78
N TRP A 560 -5.75 0.23 -7.03
CA TRP A 560 -5.72 -1.21 -6.75
C TRP A 560 -6.99 -1.71 -6.01
N PRO A 561 -7.59 -1.02 -5.01
CA PRO A 561 -8.79 -1.52 -4.36
C PRO A 561 -9.97 -1.68 -5.34
N MET A 562 -10.02 -0.81 -6.35
CA MET A 562 -11.05 -0.86 -7.39
C MET A 562 -10.78 -1.94 -8.45
N SER A 563 -9.53 -2.36 -8.63
CA SER A 563 -9.14 -3.44 -9.54
C SER A 563 -9.36 -4.81 -8.91
N TYR A 564 -9.19 -4.95 -7.60
CA TYR A 564 -9.25 -6.21 -6.84
C TYR A 564 -10.56 -6.42 -6.08
N GLY A 565 -11.31 -5.36 -5.82
CA GLY A 565 -12.49 -5.37 -4.96
C GLY A 565 -13.71 -6.02 -5.58
N HIS A 566 -14.89 -5.74 -4.98
CA HIS A 566 -16.20 -6.27 -5.37
C HIS A 566 -16.60 -6.05 -6.83
N ASN A 567 -15.87 -5.23 -7.53
CA ASN A 567 -15.99 -5.12 -8.98
C ASN A 567 -15.36 -6.34 -9.63
N GLN A 568 -16.02 -7.49 -9.53
CA GLN A 568 -15.60 -8.76 -10.11
C GLN A 568 -15.28 -8.66 -11.61
N ASP A 569 -15.74 -7.60 -12.26
CA ASP A 569 -15.49 -7.32 -13.68
C ASP A 569 -14.12 -6.66 -13.92
N ARG A 570 -13.30 -6.43 -12.89
CA ARG A 570 -11.97 -5.79 -12.99
C ARG A 570 -11.96 -4.65 -14.01
N LYS A 571 -12.80 -3.63 -13.75
CA LYS A 571 -13.04 -2.49 -14.66
C LYS A 571 -11.84 -1.57 -14.79
N TYR A 572 -10.88 -1.70 -13.90
CA TYR A 572 -9.68 -0.87 -13.83
C TYR A 572 -8.48 -1.70 -14.26
N ALA A 573 -7.57 -1.05 -14.99
CA ALA A 573 -6.32 -1.69 -15.38
C ALA A 573 -5.41 -1.89 -14.16
N TYR A 574 -4.56 -2.89 -14.21
CA TYR A 574 -3.50 -3.16 -13.25
C TYR A 574 -2.53 -1.97 -13.18
N PRO A 575 -2.42 -1.26 -12.03
CA PRO A 575 -1.78 0.06 -11.99
C PRO A 575 -0.26 0.01 -11.71
N SER A 576 0.43 -1.02 -12.13
CA SER A 576 1.83 -1.26 -11.79
C SER A 576 2.70 -1.70 -12.98
N GLU A 577 3.93 -2.07 -12.70
CA GLU A 577 4.93 -2.64 -13.61
C GLU A 577 5.24 -1.77 -14.84
N GLY A 578 5.29 -0.45 -14.66
CA GLY A 578 5.61 0.48 -15.73
C GLY A 578 4.53 0.65 -16.79
N ARG A 579 3.34 0.09 -16.58
CA ARG A 579 2.20 0.23 -17.52
C ARG A 579 1.65 1.64 -17.55
N PHE A 580 1.80 2.38 -16.47
CA PHE A 580 1.37 3.77 -16.35
C PHE A 580 2.50 4.65 -15.85
N LYS A 581 2.81 5.72 -16.57
CA LYS A 581 3.79 6.70 -16.10
C LYS A 581 3.37 7.36 -14.79
N ILE A 582 2.06 7.55 -14.57
CA ILE A 582 1.50 8.11 -13.34
C ILE A 582 1.73 7.18 -12.12
N ALA A 583 1.99 5.90 -12.30
CA ALA A 583 2.36 5.01 -11.20
C ALA A 583 3.80 5.21 -10.72
N GLN A 584 4.67 5.80 -11.54
CA GLN A 584 6.09 5.93 -11.24
C GLN A 584 6.34 6.85 -10.05
N PRO A 585 7.07 6.38 -9.00
CA PRO A 585 7.48 7.23 -7.89
C PRO A 585 8.39 8.37 -8.32
N ALA A 586 8.24 9.54 -7.71
CA ALA A 586 9.13 10.70 -7.96
C ALA A 586 10.59 10.39 -7.61
N GLY A 587 10.82 9.48 -6.68
CA GLY A 587 12.14 8.96 -6.34
C GLY A 587 12.77 8.07 -7.40
N GLY A 588 11.98 7.61 -8.39
CA GLY A 588 12.37 6.57 -9.34
C GLY A 588 12.39 5.18 -8.70
N TYR A 589 12.70 4.20 -9.51
CA TYR A 589 12.86 2.81 -9.08
C TYR A 589 14.30 2.45 -8.72
N LEU A 590 14.52 1.27 -8.20
CA LEU A 590 15.82 0.74 -7.78
C LEU A 590 16.88 0.81 -8.90
N TRP A 591 16.51 0.51 -10.14
CA TRP A 591 17.41 0.65 -11.30
C TRP A 591 17.71 2.10 -11.66
N ASP A 592 16.84 3.07 -11.39
CA ASP A 592 17.12 4.49 -11.58
C ASP A 592 18.17 4.97 -10.58
N ARG A 593 18.11 4.48 -9.33
CA ARG A 593 19.13 4.72 -8.31
C ARG A 593 20.46 4.05 -8.65
N ALA A 594 20.39 2.82 -9.17
CA ALA A 594 21.59 2.13 -9.66
C ALA A 594 22.27 2.93 -10.77
N LYS A 595 21.50 3.38 -11.77
CA LYS A 595 22.02 4.22 -12.86
C LYS A 595 22.64 5.52 -12.35
N ALA A 596 21.97 6.22 -11.45
CA ALA A 596 22.46 7.46 -10.83
C ALA A 596 23.77 7.25 -10.05
N ALA A 597 23.92 6.10 -9.37
CA ALA A 597 25.10 5.71 -8.62
C ALA A 597 26.18 5.03 -9.48
N LYS A 598 25.95 4.89 -10.80
CA LYS A 598 26.86 4.17 -11.73
C LYS A 598 27.05 2.70 -11.33
N VAL A 599 26.07 2.10 -10.72
CA VAL A 599 25.99 0.67 -10.41
C VAL A 599 25.43 -0.02 -11.64
N THR A 600 26.13 -1.03 -12.16
CA THR A 600 25.64 -1.85 -13.27
C THR A 600 24.46 -2.71 -12.80
N TYR A 601 23.42 -2.80 -13.61
CA TYR A 601 22.20 -3.54 -13.23
C TYR A 601 21.59 -4.30 -14.41
N ARG A 602 20.78 -5.32 -14.09
CA ARG A 602 20.04 -6.12 -15.06
C ARG A 602 18.78 -6.70 -14.44
N SER A 603 17.66 -6.57 -15.14
CA SER A 603 16.39 -7.19 -14.79
C SER A 603 16.18 -8.52 -15.54
N TYR A 604 15.63 -9.49 -14.83
CA TYR A 604 15.18 -10.80 -15.31
C TYR A 604 13.71 -10.94 -14.91
N GLY A 605 12.83 -10.40 -15.71
CA GLY A 605 11.37 -10.52 -15.58
C GLY A 605 10.65 -9.37 -14.87
N GLU A 606 11.29 -8.59 -13.99
CA GLU A 606 10.66 -7.44 -13.35
C GLU A 606 10.50 -6.28 -14.33
N PHE A 607 9.27 -5.73 -14.41
CA PHE A 607 8.85 -4.67 -15.32
C PHE A 607 9.17 -4.99 -16.80
N VAL A 608 8.97 -6.25 -17.16
CA VAL A 608 9.24 -6.81 -18.48
C VAL A 608 7.97 -7.46 -19.02
N ASN A 609 7.61 -7.14 -20.24
CA ASN A 609 6.48 -7.74 -20.95
C ASN A 609 6.94 -8.97 -21.75
N ASN A 610 6.22 -10.05 -21.61
CA ASN A 610 6.49 -11.29 -22.35
C ASN A 610 6.24 -11.10 -23.86
N GLY A 611 7.05 -11.78 -24.70
CA GLY A 611 6.74 -11.96 -26.11
C GLY A 611 5.51 -12.85 -26.31
N ALA A 612 4.91 -12.78 -27.49
CA ALA A 612 3.67 -13.51 -27.82
C ALA A 612 3.78 -15.03 -27.65
N THR A 613 4.96 -15.58 -27.88
CA THR A 613 5.27 -16.99 -27.63
C THR A 613 6.52 -17.11 -26.75
N THR A 614 6.80 -18.31 -26.26
CA THR A 614 8.01 -18.61 -25.47
C THR A 614 9.33 -18.39 -26.23
N ASN A 615 9.28 -18.32 -27.55
CA ASN A 615 10.44 -18.08 -28.40
C ASN A 615 10.61 -16.59 -28.77
N ASP A 616 9.60 -15.78 -28.58
CA ASP A 616 9.66 -14.36 -28.88
C ASP A 616 10.38 -13.58 -27.77
N PRO A 617 11.20 -12.58 -28.14
CA PRO A 617 11.89 -11.79 -27.13
C PRO A 617 10.90 -10.97 -26.30
N CYS A 618 11.21 -10.86 -25.03
CA CYS A 618 10.53 -9.95 -24.10
C CYS A 618 10.89 -8.48 -24.42
N SER A 619 10.09 -7.56 -23.88
CA SER A 619 10.28 -6.11 -24.04
C SER A 619 10.01 -5.40 -22.73
N THR A 620 10.37 -4.13 -22.63
CA THR A 620 10.03 -3.28 -21.49
C THR A 620 9.59 -1.90 -21.94
N LEU A 621 8.65 -1.32 -21.21
CA LEU A 621 8.18 0.06 -21.41
C LEU A 621 8.98 1.06 -20.56
N VAL A 622 9.76 0.58 -19.60
CA VAL A 622 10.56 1.41 -18.70
C VAL A 622 11.83 1.88 -19.42
N PRO A 623 12.02 3.20 -19.65
CA PRO A 623 13.15 3.68 -20.45
C PRO A 623 14.52 3.33 -19.88
N THR A 624 14.65 3.29 -18.56
CA THR A 624 15.93 3.00 -17.90
C THR A 624 16.27 1.50 -17.87
N LEU A 625 15.30 0.62 -18.16
CA LEU A 625 15.55 -0.81 -18.36
C LEU A 625 15.92 -1.16 -19.82
N GLN A 626 15.74 -0.27 -20.76
CA GLN A 626 16.11 -0.53 -22.16
C GLN A 626 17.62 -0.88 -22.26
N GLY A 627 17.93 -2.08 -22.77
CA GLY A 627 19.28 -2.63 -22.81
C GLY A 627 19.82 -3.19 -21.48
N HIS A 628 19.03 -3.10 -20.41
CA HIS A 628 19.36 -3.58 -19.06
C HIS A 628 18.43 -4.68 -18.54
N PHE A 629 17.74 -5.39 -19.41
CA PHE A 629 16.96 -6.58 -19.08
C PHE A 629 17.38 -7.77 -19.94
N ASP A 630 16.96 -8.97 -19.55
CA ASP A 630 17.18 -10.15 -20.35
C ASP A 630 15.98 -10.40 -21.27
N PRO A 631 16.12 -10.30 -22.62
CA PRO A 631 15.02 -10.47 -23.54
C PRO A 631 14.53 -11.94 -23.66
N HIS A 632 15.24 -12.91 -23.09
CA HIS A 632 14.90 -14.32 -23.11
C HIS A 632 14.45 -14.86 -21.74
N PHE A 633 14.33 -13.99 -20.74
CA PHE A 633 13.79 -14.35 -19.44
C PHE A 633 12.33 -13.91 -19.37
N ARG A 634 11.41 -14.87 -19.30
CA ARG A 634 9.98 -14.59 -19.23
C ARG A 634 9.58 -14.10 -17.84
N SER A 635 8.80 -13.04 -17.80
CA SER A 635 8.14 -12.50 -16.63
C SER A 635 7.01 -13.43 -16.15
N PHE A 636 5.97 -12.90 -15.50
CA PHE A 636 4.83 -13.69 -15.06
C PHE A 636 4.19 -14.48 -16.23
N ASP A 637 4.18 -15.78 -16.09
CA ASP A 637 3.59 -16.73 -17.06
C ASP A 637 3.46 -18.10 -16.38
N MET A 638 2.26 -18.47 -16.00
CA MET A 638 1.97 -19.76 -15.33
C MET A 638 2.12 -20.98 -16.24
N ASP A 639 2.35 -20.78 -17.52
CA ASP A 639 2.70 -21.84 -18.48
C ASP A 639 4.20 -22.03 -18.66
N TYR A 640 5.01 -21.15 -18.06
CA TYR A 640 6.45 -21.19 -18.17
C TYR A 640 7.10 -21.56 -16.82
N SER A 641 7.99 -22.54 -16.87
CA SER A 641 8.60 -23.15 -15.70
C SER A 641 9.60 -22.23 -14.99
N ASP A 642 9.57 -22.18 -13.67
CA ASP A 642 10.61 -21.51 -12.87
C ASP A 642 11.97 -22.22 -12.96
N LEU A 643 11.98 -23.53 -13.22
CA LEU A 643 13.25 -24.22 -13.54
C LEU A 643 13.87 -23.69 -14.82
N ALA A 644 13.05 -23.40 -15.85
CA ALA A 644 13.54 -22.79 -17.08
C ALA A 644 14.03 -21.34 -16.86
N ARG A 645 13.37 -20.57 -15.98
CA ARG A 645 13.86 -19.25 -15.53
C ARG A 645 15.20 -19.36 -14.82
N ALA A 646 15.34 -20.31 -13.89
CA ALA A 646 16.58 -20.58 -13.19
C ALA A 646 17.69 -21.00 -14.16
N ASP A 647 17.41 -21.87 -15.13
CA ASP A 647 18.38 -22.30 -16.15
C ASP A 647 18.84 -21.12 -17.01
N ARG A 648 17.91 -20.23 -17.40
CA ARG A 648 18.29 -19.00 -18.11
C ARG A 648 19.21 -18.11 -17.29
N PHE A 649 18.87 -17.85 -16.04
CA PHE A 649 19.71 -17.05 -15.14
C PHE A 649 21.09 -17.69 -14.94
N ILE A 650 21.17 -19.00 -14.72
CA ILE A 650 22.40 -19.73 -14.54
C ILE A 650 23.26 -19.67 -15.82
N SER A 651 22.67 -19.73 -17.00
CA SER A 651 23.40 -19.58 -18.27
C SER A 651 24.05 -18.21 -18.40
N GLU A 652 23.36 -17.15 -17.96
CA GLU A 652 23.89 -15.78 -17.88
C GLU A 652 25.01 -15.66 -16.83
N LEU A 653 24.84 -16.28 -15.65
CA LEU A 653 25.89 -16.35 -14.64
C LEU A 653 27.18 -16.99 -15.21
N HIS A 654 27.07 -18.11 -15.93
CA HIS A 654 28.21 -18.72 -16.59
C HIS A 654 28.83 -17.85 -17.70
N ARG A 655 28.00 -17.04 -18.39
CA ARG A 655 28.52 -16.04 -19.35
C ARG A 655 29.34 -14.98 -18.59
N PHE A 656 28.84 -14.43 -17.47
CA PHE A 656 29.60 -13.48 -16.67
C PHE A 656 30.87 -14.06 -16.09
N GLU A 657 30.90 -15.34 -15.73
CA GLU A 657 32.11 -16.01 -15.28
C GLU A 657 33.17 -16.06 -16.39
N ARG A 658 32.76 -16.30 -17.64
CA ARG A 658 33.72 -16.28 -18.79
C ARG A 658 34.18 -14.84 -19.09
N GLU A 659 33.31 -13.86 -19.05
CA GLU A 659 33.59 -12.45 -19.33
C GLU A 659 34.40 -11.78 -18.21
N GLY A 660 34.31 -12.28 -16.99
CA GLY A 660 35.04 -11.76 -15.85
C GLY A 660 34.29 -10.73 -15.02
N GLU A 661 33.14 -10.26 -15.47
CA GLU A 661 32.34 -9.25 -14.82
C GLU A 661 30.87 -9.67 -14.73
N MET A 662 30.21 -9.34 -13.63
CA MET A 662 28.80 -9.59 -13.36
C MET A 662 28.13 -8.27 -12.97
N PRO A 663 26.90 -7.97 -13.40
CA PRO A 663 26.17 -6.78 -12.93
C PRO A 663 26.15 -6.72 -11.41
N ARG A 664 26.32 -5.51 -10.88
CA ARG A 664 26.36 -5.30 -9.41
C ARG A 664 24.99 -5.45 -8.78
N LEU A 665 23.91 -5.12 -9.50
CA LEU A 665 22.54 -5.35 -9.11
C LEU A 665 21.85 -6.23 -10.14
N GLN A 666 21.27 -7.34 -9.73
CA GLN A 666 20.44 -8.20 -10.56
C GLN A 666 19.09 -8.40 -9.88
N ILE A 667 18.02 -8.23 -10.61
CA ILE A 667 16.65 -8.37 -10.14
C ILE A 667 16.04 -9.54 -10.89
N VAL A 668 15.55 -10.55 -10.18
CA VAL A 668 15.11 -11.84 -10.75
C VAL A 668 13.69 -12.14 -10.27
N ARG A 669 12.78 -12.48 -11.16
CA ARG A 669 11.41 -12.88 -10.84
C ARG A 669 11.27 -14.39 -10.92
N LEU A 670 10.75 -15.03 -9.84
CA LEU A 670 10.40 -16.46 -9.80
C LEU A 670 8.94 -16.60 -9.33
N PRO A 671 7.95 -16.44 -10.22
CA PRO A 671 6.56 -16.18 -9.83
C PRO A 671 5.70 -17.43 -9.67
N ASN A 672 6.19 -18.65 -9.90
CA ASN A 672 5.32 -19.83 -10.02
C ASN A 672 4.77 -20.34 -8.69
N ASP A 673 5.24 -19.84 -7.57
CA ASP A 673 4.60 -20.09 -6.26
C ASP A 673 3.20 -19.45 -6.14
N HIS A 674 2.84 -18.48 -6.99
CA HIS A 674 1.47 -18.02 -7.18
C HIS A 674 0.50 -19.18 -7.45
N THR A 675 0.89 -20.16 -8.23
CA THR A 675 0.14 -21.32 -8.68
C THR A 675 -1.02 -20.99 -9.63
N ALA A 676 -1.50 -21.98 -10.38
CA ALA A 676 -2.69 -21.86 -11.23
C ALA A 676 -3.91 -22.60 -10.62
N GLY A 677 -3.96 -22.71 -9.28
CA GLY A 677 -5.02 -23.44 -8.60
C GLY A 677 -5.15 -24.87 -9.11
N THR A 678 -6.38 -25.30 -9.37
CA THR A 678 -6.68 -26.66 -9.85
C THR A 678 -7.09 -26.72 -11.33
N SER A 679 -6.66 -25.76 -12.13
CA SER A 679 -6.92 -25.73 -13.58
C SER A 679 -6.44 -27.02 -14.24
N THR A 680 -7.29 -27.60 -15.10
CA THR A 680 -7.07 -28.92 -15.69
C THR A 680 -5.77 -28.96 -16.52
N GLY A 681 -4.94 -29.96 -16.26
CA GLY A 681 -3.69 -30.17 -16.99
C GLY A 681 -2.54 -29.23 -16.62
N LYS A 682 -2.78 -28.21 -15.77
CA LYS A 682 -1.73 -27.43 -15.12
C LYS A 682 -1.10 -28.24 -13.98
N PRO A 683 0.13 -27.92 -13.55
CA PRO A 683 0.68 -28.50 -12.33
C PRO A 683 -0.24 -28.30 -11.12
N THR A 684 -0.21 -29.22 -10.16
CA THR A 684 -0.91 -29.01 -8.88
C THR A 684 -0.25 -27.86 -8.11
N PRO A 685 -0.95 -27.18 -7.18
CA PRO A 685 -0.33 -26.17 -6.32
C PRO A 685 0.93 -26.67 -5.60
N THR A 686 0.91 -27.93 -5.17
CA THR A 686 2.09 -28.58 -4.57
C THR A 686 3.24 -28.72 -5.56
N ALA A 687 2.97 -29.10 -6.81
CA ALA A 687 3.97 -29.24 -7.86
C ALA A 687 4.57 -27.88 -8.25
N TYR A 688 3.76 -26.85 -8.39
CA TYR A 688 4.21 -25.48 -8.65
C TYR A 688 5.15 -24.97 -7.55
N MET A 689 4.74 -25.16 -6.28
CA MET A 689 5.55 -24.69 -5.14
C MET A 689 6.85 -25.48 -5.01
N ALA A 690 6.83 -26.79 -5.26
CA ALA A 690 8.03 -27.62 -5.25
C ALA A 690 8.99 -27.27 -6.39
N GLU A 691 8.46 -26.92 -7.57
CA GLU A 691 9.25 -26.45 -8.70
C GLU A 691 9.94 -25.11 -8.41
N ASN A 692 9.18 -24.14 -7.87
CA ASN A 692 9.70 -22.83 -7.44
C ASN A 692 10.78 -23.01 -6.35
N ASP A 693 10.57 -23.89 -5.37
CA ASP A 693 11.55 -24.25 -4.35
C ASP A 693 12.87 -24.75 -4.94
N LEU A 694 12.77 -25.67 -5.89
CA LEU A 694 13.96 -26.22 -6.54
C LEU A 694 14.65 -25.19 -7.43
N ALA A 695 13.89 -24.32 -8.11
CA ALA A 695 14.45 -23.23 -8.91
C ALA A 695 15.27 -22.26 -8.05
N LEU A 696 14.72 -21.82 -6.91
CA LEU A 696 15.44 -21.01 -5.93
C LEU A 696 16.71 -21.73 -5.45
N GLY A 697 16.58 -22.99 -5.05
CA GLY A 697 17.71 -23.81 -4.61
C GLY A 697 18.84 -23.89 -5.64
N ARG A 698 18.50 -24.09 -6.94
CA ARG A 698 19.46 -24.16 -8.03
C ARG A 698 20.15 -22.83 -8.31
N VAL A 699 19.42 -21.72 -8.26
CA VAL A 699 20.01 -20.38 -8.38
C VAL A 699 21.03 -20.15 -7.27
N VAL A 700 20.67 -20.41 -6.02
CA VAL A 700 21.56 -20.23 -4.87
C VAL A 700 22.77 -21.17 -4.95
N GLU A 701 22.58 -22.43 -5.37
CA GLU A 701 23.69 -23.37 -5.59
C GLU A 701 24.66 -22.83 -6.64
N ALA A 702 24.18 -22.41 -7.80
CA ALA A 702 25.00 -21.91 -8.88
C ALA A 702 25.81 -20.67 -8.46
N VAL A 703 25.14 -19.70 -7.83
CA VAL A 703 25.79 -18.47 -7.35
C VAL A 703 26.84 -18.79 -6.26
N SER A 704 26.50 -19.66 -5.31
CA SER A 704 27.40 -20.02 -4.21
C SER A 704 28.64 -20.83 -4.64
N ARG A 705 28.60 -21.41 -5.83
CA ARG A 705 29.72 -22.10 -6.46
C ARG A 705 30.49 -21.24 -7.47
N SER A 706 29.98 -20.08 -7.83
CA SER A 706 30.59 -19.17 -8.80
C SER A 706 31.80 -18.44 -8.20
N LYS A 707 32.66 -17.92 -9.08
CA LYS A 707 33.80 -17.09 -8.66
C LYS A 707 33.36 -15.77 -8.01
N PHE A 708 32.09 -15.37 -8.12
CA PHE A 708 31.57 -14.14 -7.53
C PHE A 708 31.07 -14.32 -6.09
N TRP A 709 30.96 -15.57 -5.60
CA TRP A 709 30.34 -15.88 -4.30
C TRP A 709 30.91 -15.07 -3.14
N ALA A 710 32.24 -14.97 -3.08
CA ALA A 710 32.95 -14.29 -1.99
C ALA A 710 32.54 -12.81 -1.81
N SER A 711 31.86 -12.20 -2.80
CA SER A 711 31.44 -10.81 -2.78
C SER A 711 29.98 -10.63 -3.18
N THR A 712 29.14 -11.66 -2.99
CA THR A 712 27.72 -11.63 -3.39
C THR A 712 26.81 -11.78 -2.18
N ALA A 713 25.70 -11.03 -2.18
CA ALA A 713 24.54 -11.27 -1.34
C ALA A 713 23.31 -11.51 -2.23
N ILE A 714 22.51 -12.51 -1.86
CA ILE A 714 21.20 -12.79 -2.47
C ILE A 714 20.13 -12.41 -1.45
N PHE A 715 19.16 -11.63 -1.87
CA PHE A 715 17.99 -11.26 -1.11
C PHE A 715 16.76 -11.84 -1.81
N VAL A 716 15.87 -12.45 -1.06
CA VAL A 716 14.64 -13.07 -1.58
C VAL A 716 13.47 -12.55 -0.78
N VAL A 717 12.41 -12.14 -1.44
CA VAL A 717 11.17 -11.68 -0.82
C VAL A 717 9.98 -11.99 -1.72
N GLU A 718 8.80 -12.12 -1.14
CA GLU A 718 7.54 -12.07 -1.87
C GLU A 718 7.20 -10.60 -2.18
N ASP A 719 6.49 -10.34 -3.26
CA ASP A 719 5.98 -9.01 -3.60
C ASP A 719 4.89 -8.58 -2.61
N ASP A 720 4.02 -9.50 -2.25
CA ASP A 720 2.99 -9.37 -1.22
C ASP A 720 2.74 -10.69 -0.49
N ALA A 721 1.81 -10.70 0.48
CA ALA A 721 1.40 -11.86 1.25
C ALA A 721 -0.09 -12.22 1.07
N GLN A 722 -0.74 -11.72 0.01
CA GLN A 722 -2.20 -11.76 -0.14
C GLN A 722 -2.82 -13.15 -0.20
N ASN A 723 -2.05 -14.14 -0.65
CA ASN A 723 -2.58 -15.48 -0.96
C ASN A 723 -2.52 -16.44 0.22
N GLY A 724 -2.71 -15.98 1.43
CA GLY A 724 -2.83 -16.90 2.54
C GLY A 724 -2.98 -16.29 3.91
N PRO A 725 -3.28 -17.14 4.90
CA PRO A 725 -3.37 -16.71 6.28
C PRO A 725 -2.00 -16.64 6.94
N ASP A 726 -1.87 -15.70 7.86
CA ASP A 726 -0.81 -15.67 8.85
C ASP A 726 -1.39 -15.35 10.23
N HIS A 727 -0.90 -16.04 11.28
CA HIS A 727 -1.47 -15.91 12.62
C HIS A 727 -1.00 -14.65 13.35
N ILE A 728 0.03 -13.97 12.87
CA ILE A 728 0.58 -12.75 13.47
C ILE A 728 0.03 -11.53 12.74
N ASP A 729 0.25 -11.42 11.43
CA ASP A 729 -0.18 -10.27 10.62
C ASP A 729 -0.33 -10.67 9.15
N ALA A 730 -1.33 -10.13 8.46
CA ALA A 730 -1.61 -10.42 7.07
C ALA A 730 -0.50 -10.00 6.09
N HIS A 731 0.40 -9.10 6.50
CA HIS A 731 1.55 -8.67 5.70
C HIS A 731 2.81 -9.52 5.96
N ARG A 732 2.75 -10.50 6.88
CA ARG A 732 3.92 -11.30 7.23
C ARG A 732 4.25 -12.30 6.14
N THR A 733 5.49 -12.27 5.68
CA THR A 733 5.93 -13.11 4.56
C THR A 733 7.26 -13.80 4.80
N ILE A 734 7.65 -14.69 3.89
CA ILE A 734 8.98 -15.30 3.88
C ILE A 734 9.99 -14.34 3.24
N ALA A 735 11.18 -14.29 3.84
CA ALA A 735 12.30 -13.54 3.29
C ALA A 735 13.62 -14.22 3.59
N TYR A 736 14.61 -14.00 2.74
CA TYR A 736 15.95 -14.59 2.92
C TYR A 736 17.06 -13.58 2.64
N ALA A 737 18.09 -13.61 3.49
CA ALA A 737 19.37 -12.99 3.24
C ALA A 737 20.42 -14.10 3.16
N ILE A 738 21.07 -14.26 2.01
CA ILE A 738 21.97 -15.37 1.69
C ILE A 738 23.30 -14.80 1.20
N SER A 739 24.35 -14.98 1.96
CA SER A 739 25.70 -14.46 1.63
C SER A 739 26.76 -15.21 2.44
N PRO A 740 28.01 -15.21 2.03
CA PRO A 740 29.11 -15.62 2.92
C PRO A 740 29.14 -14.83 4.24
N TYR A 741 28.67 -13.61 4.24
CA TYR A 741 28.71 -12.71 5.39
C TYR A 741 27.50 -12.79 6.32
N VAL A 742 26.49 -13.60 6.00
CA VAL A 742 25.32 -13.79 6.87
C VAL A 742 25.72 -14.62 8.10
N ARG A 743 25.19 -14.28 9.26
CA ARG A 743 25.33 -15.05 10.50
C ARG A 743 24.55 -16.35 10.37
N ARG A 744 25.26 -17.40 10.00
CA ARG A 744 24.64 -18.67 9.68
C ARG A 744 24.02 -19.34 10.91
N LYS A 745 22.90 -20.07 10.72
CA LYS A 745 22.19 -20.89 11.71
C LYS A 745 21.65 -20.06 12.88
N THR A 746 21.30 -18.84 12.62
CA THR A 746 20.66 -17.95 13.61
C THR A 746 19.21 -17.70 13.27
N VAL A 747 18.43 -17.30 14.28
CA VAL A 747 17.10 -16.72 14.12
C VAL A 747 17.24 -15.23 14.41
N ASP A 748 16.74 -14.41 13.52
CA ASP A 748 16.67 -12.95 13.72
C ASP A 748 15.19 -12.54 13.71
N SER A 749 14.67 -12.21 14.90
CA SER A 749 13.30 -11.75 15.11
C SER A 749 13.19 -10.22 15.16
N THR A 750 14.19 -9.51 14.65
CA THR A 750 14.07 -8.07 14.41
C THR A 750 12.95 -7.82 13.40
N LEU A 751 12.09 -6.84 13.66
CA LEU A 751 11.08 -6.44 12.70
C LEU A 751 11.75 -5.82 11.48
N TYR A 752 11.68 -6.49 10.37
CA TYR A 752 12.13 -6.02 9.06
C TYR A 752 10.98 -5.97 8.09
N SER A 753 11.17 -5.18 7.03
CA SER A 753 10.23 -5.09 5.93
C SER A 753 10.96 -5.10 4.58
N THR A 754 10.22 -5.09 3.48
CA THR A 754 10.77 -4.95 2.13
C THR A 754 11.69 -3.72 2.04
N CYS A 755 11.28 -2.59 2.65
CA CYS A 755 12.11 -1.38 2.72
C CYS A 755 13.41 -1.59 3.51
N SER A 756 13.44 -2.47 4.53
CA SER A 756 14.67 -2.86 5.23
C SER A 756 15.66 -3.58 4.31
N MET A 757 15.13 -4.45 3.47
CA MET A 757 15.93 -5.20 2.48
C MET A 757 16.47 -4.27 1.39
N LEU A 758 15.63 -3.38 0.85
CA LEU A 758 16.03 -2.34 -0.10
C LEU A 758 17.13 -1.46 0.49
N ARG A 759 16.94 -0.95 1.71
CA ARG A 759 17.92 -0.12 2.39
C ARG A 759 19.27 -0.82 2.57
N THR A 760 19.23 -2.11 2.88
CA THR A 760 20.44 -2.93 3.03
C THR A 760 21.21 -3.02 1.70
N MET A 761 20.51 -3.28 0.59
CA MET A 761 21.11 -3.31 -0.74
C MET A 761 21.68 -1.95 -1.16
N GLU A 762 20.97 -0.87 -0.90
CA GLU A 762 21.41 0.51 -1.18
C GLU A 762 22.71 0.85 -0.45
N LEU A 763 22.80 0.52 0.83
CA LEU A 763 24.00 0.73 1.63
C LEU A 763 25.19 -0.09 1.08
N ILE A 764 24.98 -1.36 0.75
CA ILE A 764 25.99 -2.24 0.16
C ILE A 764 26.49 -1.70 -1.19
N LEU A 765 25.58 -1.26 -2.05
CA LEU A 765 25.90 -0.83 -3.42
C LEU A 765 26.31 0.65 -3.50
N GLY A 766 26.13 1.42 -2.44
CA GLY A 766 26.42 2.87 -2.39
C GLY A 766 25.36 3.71 -3.08
N MET A 767 24.13 3.27 -3.11
CA MET A 767 22.97 3.98 -3.71
C MET A 767 22.28 4.83 -2.66
N LYS A 768 21.72 5.97 -3.08
CA LYS A 768 20.84 6.79 -2.23
C LYS A 768 19.47 6.16 -2.16
N PRO A 769 18.74 6.34 -1.06
CA PRO A 769 17.37 5.86 -0.95
C PRO A 769 16.43 6.49 -1.98
N MET A 770 15.37 5.76 -2.32
CA MET A 770 14.35 6.18 -3.26
C MET A 770 13.32 7.09 -2.60
N THR A 771 12.92 6.73 -1.39
CA THR A 771 11.86 7.40 -0.63
C THR A 771 12.25 7.58 0.84
N GLN A 772 11.38 8.21 1.61
CA GLN A 772 11.56 8.28 3.06
C GLN A 772 11.38 6.92 3.76
N PHE A 773 10.71 5.95 3.13
CA PHE A 773 10.47 4.64 3.76
C PHE A 773 11.74 3.81 3.82
N ASP A 774 12.43 3.61 2.68
CA ASP A 774 13.73 2.93 2.66
C ASP A 774 14.80 3.77 3.38
N ALA A 775 14.75 5.11 3.29
CA ALA A 775 15.67 5.98 4.03
C ALA A 775 15.57 5.79 5.56
N ALA A 776 14.36 5.60 6.09
CA ALA A 776 14.11 5.44 7.52
C ALA A 776 14.08 3.98 8.00
N ALA A 777 13.99 3.00 7.09
CA ALA A 777 13.90 1.59 7.46
C ALA A 777 15.14 1.11 8.20
N MET A 778 14.94 0.21 9.17
CA MET A 778 16.02 -0.49 9.85
C MET A 778 16.76 -1.41 8.86
N PRO A 779 18.03 -1.16 8.51
CA PRO A 779 18.77 -2.08 7.67
C PRO A 779 19.00 -3.42 8.36
N MET A 780 19.17 -4.50 7.61
CA MET A 780 19.31 -5.86 8.13
C MET A 780 20.71 -6.14 8.72
N HIS A 781 21.24 -5.19 9.48
CA HIS A 781 22.60 -5.30 10.06
C HIS A 781 22.75 -6.54 10.95
N ALA A 782 21.72 -6.90 11.73
CA ALA A 782 21.81 -8.04 12.64
C ALA A 782 21.94 -9.39 11.92
N CYS A 783 21.51 -9.47 10.67
CA CYS A 783 21.68 -10.67 9.84
C CYS A 783 23.14 -10.93 9.44
N PHE A 784 24.00 -9.90 9.46
CA PHE A 784 25.35 -9.96 8.89
C PHE A 784 26.45 -9.91 9.97
N GLY A 785 27.61 -10.42 9.62
CA GLY A 785 28.81 -10.38 10.45
C GLY A 785 30.07 -10.17 9.60
N SER A 786 31.16 -9.73 10.21
CA SER A 786 32.42 -9.37 9.53
C SER A 786 33.20 -10.55 8.94
N LYS A 787 32.90 -11.78 9.38
CA LYS A 787 33.68 -12.97 8.96
C LYS A 787 32.89 -13.80 7.95
N PRO A 788 33.38 -13.93 6.68
CA PRO A 788 32.70 -14.72 5.69
C PRO A 788 32.85 -16.22 5.90
N ASP A 789 31.76 -16.97 5.68
CA ASP A 789 31.76 -18.42 5.49
C ASP A 789 31.48 -18.75 4.02
N LEU A 790 32.53 -19.16 3.29
CA LEU A 790 32.45 -19.41 1.84
C LEU A 790 31.84 -20.77 1.48
N LYS A 791 31.40 -21.57 2.46
CA LYS A 791 30.76 -22.87 2.20
C LYS A 791 29.62 -22.70 1.20
N PRO A 792 29.67 -23.41 0.03
CA PRO A 792 28.60 -23.31 -0.94
C PRO A 792 27.33 -24.03 -0.47
N TYR A 793 26.20 -23.62 -1.01
CA TYR A 793 24.94 -24.31 -0.88
C TYR A 793 24.84 -25.48 -1.88
N THR A 794 24.01 -26.47 -1.56
CA THR A 794 23.66 -27.55 -2.48
C THR A 794 22.14 -27.70 -2.48
N ALA A 795 21.53 -27.59 -3.64
CA ALA A 795 20.09 -27.72 -3.81
C ALA A 795 19.60 -29.13 -3.45
N ILE A 796 18.38 -29.19 -2.94
CA ILE A 796 17.70 -30.44 -2.58
C ILE A 796 16.54 -30.64 -3.56
N THR A 797 16.42 -31.83 -4.12
CA THR A 797 15.23 -32.19 -4.88
C THR A 797 14.05 -32.42 -3.93
N PRO A 798 12.91 -31.72 -4.11
CA PRO A 798 11.71 -31.95 -3.33
C PRO A 798 11.20 -33.40 -3.38
N GLN A 799 10.53 -33.84 -2.35
CA GLN A 799 9.85 -35.16 -2.36
C GLN A 799 8.56 -35.13 -3.16
N ALA A 800 7.95 -33.96 -3.26
CA ALA A 800 6.76 -33.74 -4.09
C ALA A 800 7.11 -33.93 -5.58
N ARG A 801 6.16 -34.48 -6.33
CA ARG A 801 6.31 -34.69 -7.77
C ARG A 801 6.16 -33.36 -8.54
N LEU A 802 7.18 -32.95 -9.25
CA LEU A 802 7.19 -31.73 -10.06
C LEU A 802 6.30 -31.81 -11.31
N ASP A 803 6.03 -33.03 -11.78
CA ASP A 803 5.24 -33.30 -12.97
C ASP A 803 3.76 -33.62 -12.68
N GLU A 804 3.36 -33.52 -11.40
CA GLU A 804 1.99 -33.79 -11.01
C GLU A 804 1.04 -32.73 -11.53
N LYS A 805 -0.02 -33.20 -12.24
CA LYS A 805 -0.99 -32.31 -12.85
C LYS A 805 -2.37 -32.48 -12.25
N ASN A 806 -3.13 -31.38 -12.24
CA ASN A 806 -4.52 -31.39 -11.82
C ASN A 806 -5.35 -32.31 -12.70
N LEU A 807 -6.16 -33.13 -12.06
CA LEU A 807 -7.09 -34.05 -12.71
C LEU A 807 -8.40 -33.34 -13.08
N ALA A 808 -9.16 -33.95 -13.98
CA ALA A 808 -10.45 -33.41 -14.42
C ALA A 808 -11.53 -33.37 -13.31
N ASP A 809 -11.36 -34.10 -12.24
CA ASP A 809 -12.22 -34.16 -11.06
C ASP A 809 -11.66 -33.40 -9.84
N ALA A 810 -10.58 -32.62 -10.03
CA ALA A 810 -10.01 -31.80 -8.96
C ALA A 810 -11.04 -30.82 -8.40
N TRP A 811 -11.08 -30.67 -7.08
CA TRP A 811 -11.98 -29.72 -6.42
C TRP A 811 -11.69 -28.29 -6.88
N GLY A 812 -12.74 -27.54 -7.22
CA GLY A 812 -12.59 -26.16 -7.70
C GLY A 812 -12.13 -26.00 -9.14
N ARG A 813 -11.93 -27.12 -9.88
CA ARG A 813 -11.45 -27.10 -11.27
C ARG A 813 -12.21 -26.15 -12.19
N GLU A 814 -13.56 -26.26 -12.23
CA GLU A 814 -14.38 -25.43 -13.12
C GLU A 814 -14.23 -23.92 -12.85
N ARG A 815 -13.94 -23.56 -11.61
CA ARG A 815 -13.65 -22.20 -11.21
C ARG A 815 -12.25 -21.79 -11.64
N SER A 816 -11.25 -22.64 -11.37
CA SER A 816 -9.86 -22.42 -11.83
C SER A 816 -9.75 -22.34 -13.35
N ASP A 817 -10.48 -23.19 -14.11
CA ASP A 817 -10.46 -23.17 -15.57
C ASP A 817 -11.05 -21.87 -16.17
N LYS A 818 -11.85 -21.12 -15.39
CA LYS A 818 -12.41 -19.81 -15.77
C LYS A 818 -11.56 -18.63 -15.34
N MET A 819 -10.57 -18.84 -14.47
CA MET A 819 -9.69 -17.78 -14.01
C MET A 819 -8.75 -17.31 -15.12
N ASP A 820 -8.56 -15.99 -15.22
CA ASP A 820 -7.53 -15.43 -16.09
C ASP A 820 -6.18 -15.48 -15.37
N LEU A 821 -5.37 -16.49 -15.69
CA LEU A 821 -4.03 -16.69 -15.17
C LEU A 821 -2.95 -16.29 -16.18
N SER A 822 -3.32 -15.54 -17.22
CA SER A 822 -2.40 -15.06 -18.26
C SER A 822 -1.64 -13.79 -17.83
N ARG A 823 -2.06 -13.16 -16.73
CA ARG A 823 -1.50 -11.93 -16.18
C ARG A 823 -1.55 -11.99 -14.66
N GLU A 824 -0.72 -11.20 -14.04
CA GLU A 824 -0.70 -11.00 -12.59
C GLU A 824 -2.11 -10.60 -12.11
N ASP A 825 -2.52 -11.18 -11.00
CA ASP A 825 -3.75 -10.88 -10.26
C ASP A 825 -5.02 -10.71 -11.09
N ALA A 826 -5.06 -11.34 -12.26
CA ALA A 826 -6.27 -11.40 -13.06
C ALA A 826 -7.27 -12.47 -12.56
N ALA A 827 -6.88 -13.37 -11.67
CA ALA A 827 -7.75 -14.31 -10.99
C ALA A 827 -8.43 -13.73 -9.74
N ASP A 828 -9.53 -14.30 -9.27
CA ASP A 828 -10.10 -13.98 -7.96
C ASP A 828 -9.28 -14.66 -6.87
N ASP A 829 -8.54 -13.88 -6.08
CA ASP A 829 -7.58 -14.38 -5.09
C ASP A 829 -8.24 -15.12 -3.94
N LEU A 830 -9.42 -14.69 -3.51
CA LEU A 830 -10.17 -15.37 -2.45
C LEU A 830 -10.57 -16.78 -2.88
N GLU A 831 -11.02 -16.89 -4.12
CA GLU A 831 -11.39 -18.17 -4.71
C GLU A 831 -10.15 -19.02 -4.97
N LEU A 832 -9.08 -18.43 -5.48
CA LEU A 832 -7.82 -19.12 -5.74
C LEU A 832 -7.22 -19.67 -4.42
N ASN A 833 -7.22 -18.89 -3.35
CA ASN A 833 -6.73 -19.33 -2.04
C ASN A 833 -7.53 -20.51 -1.47
N GLU A 834 -8.86 -20.47 -1.55
CA GLU A 834 -9.69 -21.60 -1.15
C GLU A 834 -9.35 -22.87 -1.96
N ILE A 835 -9.17 -22.71 -3.25
CA ILE A 835 -8.84 -23.82 -4.14
C ILE A 835 -7.47 -24.41 -3.81
N ILE A 836 -6.46 -23.54 -3.59
CA ILE A 836 -5.12 -23.98 -3.19
C ILE A 836 -5.16 -24.74 -1.87
N TRP A 837 -5.83 -24.19 -0.84
CA TRP A 837 -5.95 -24.86 0.45
C TRP A 837 -6.55 -26.26 0.30
N ARG A 838 -7.70 -26.39 -0.35
CA ARG A 838 -8.38 -27.68 -0.53
C ARG A 838 -7.65 -28.66 -1.43
N SER A 839 -6.88 -28.17 -2.40
CA SER A 839 -6.07 -29.05 -3.26
C SER A 839 -4.92 -29.68 -2.46
N VAL A 840 -4.35 -28.96 -1.50
CA VAL A 840 -3.21 -29.43 -0.68
C VAL A 840 -3.69 -30.22 0.53
N ARG A 841 -4.73 -29.76 1.24
CA ARG A 841 -5.24 -30.36 2.49
C ARG A 841 -6.43 -31.30 2.31
N GLY A 842 -6.93 -31.45 1.09
CA GLY A 842 -8.08 -32.30 0.72
C GLY A 842 -9.38 -31.51 0.61
N ALA A 843 -10.25 -31.96 -0.30
CA ALA A 843 -11.48 -31.27 -0.69
C ALA A 843 -12.47 -30.98 0.47
N GLN A 844 -12.40 -31.73 1.56
CA GLN A 844 -13.26 -31.56 2.75
C GLN A 844 -12.56 -30.83 3.89
N SER A 845 -11.31 -30.37 3.70
CA SER A 845 -10.57 -29.66 4.73
C SER A 845 -11.13 -28.24 4.95
N SER A 846 -11.20 -27.83 6.22
CA SER A 846 -11.38 -26.43 6.60
C SER A 846 -10.05 -25.87 7.10
N MET A 847 -9.78 -24.60 6.89
CA MET A 847 -8.65 -23.95 7.54
C MET A 847 -8.85 -23.98 9.06
N PRO A 848 -7.82 -24.33 9.85
CA PRO A 848 -7.92 -24.34 11.29
C PRO A 848 -8.06 -22.92 11.84
N SER A 849 -8.74 -22.79 12.99
CA SER A 849 -8.73 -21.53 13.72
C SER A 849 -7.32 -21.27 14.27
N PRO A 850 -6.75 -20.07 14.09
CA PRO A 850 -5.41 -19.77 14.55
C PRO A 850 -5.29 -19.90 16.07
N VAL A 851 -4.16 -20.42 16.53
CA VAL A 851 -3.78 -20.43 17.93
C VAL A 851 -3.29 -19.03 18.30
N ARG A 852 -3.96 -18.34 19.19
CA ARG A 852 -3.56 -16.99 19.63
C ARG A 852 -2.16 -17.05 20.25
N ALA A 853 -1.17 -16.39 19.67
CA ALA A 853 -0.03 -15.90 20.42
C ALA A 853 -0.56 -14.88 21.45
N GLY A 854 -0.16 -15.00 22.72
CA GLY A 854 -0.76 -14.28 23.85
C GLY A 854 -0.55 -12.75 23.90
N PHE A 855 -0.36 -12.08 22.77
CA PHE A 855 -0.04 -10.66 22.68
C PHE A 855 -1.16 -9.81 22.06
N VAL A 856 -2.21 -10.40 21.54
CA VAL A 856 -3.35 -9.64 21.03
C VAL A 856 -4.38 -9.55 22.14
N LEU A 857 -4.13 -8.67 23.07
CA LEU A 857 -5.18 -8.15 23.94
C LEU A 857 -6.02 -7.21 23.06
N ALA A 858 -7.15 -7.70 22.58
CA ALA A 858 -8.23 -6.86 22.10
C ALA A 858 -8.87 -6.19 23.34
N GLU A 859 -8.18 -5.22 23.95
CA GLU A 859 -8.80 -4.27 24.85
C GLU A 859 -9.42 -3.18 24.00
N GLY A 860 -10.76 -3.12 23.99
CA GLY A 860 -11.52 -2.02 23.41
C GLY A 860 -12.68 -2.40 22.50
N MET A 861 -13.19 -3.62 22.55
CA MET A 861 -14.59 -3.90 22.22
C MET A 861 -15.35 -3.98 23.53
N ASP A 862 -15.82 -2.83 24.01
CA ASP A 862 -16.82 -2.81 25.07
C ASP A 862 -18.08 -3.49 24.51
N ASP A 863 -18.44 -4.60 25.15
CA ASP A 863 -19.70 -5.32 24.97
C ASP A 863 -20.87 -4.41 25.42
N GLU A 864 -21.27 -3.48 24.57
CA GLU A 864 -22.49 -2.68 24.77
C GLU A 864 -23.72 -3.25 24.03
N ASP A 865 -23.71 -4.50 23.61
CA ASP A 865 -24.87 -5.13 22.93
C ASP A 865 -25.44 -6.38 23.65
N GLU A 866 -25.35 -6.48 24.99
CA GLU A 866 -26.01 -7.56 25.74
C GLU A 866 -27.34 -7.17 26.45
N ASP A 867 -28.00 -6.07 26.10
CA ASP A 867 -29.23 -5.67 26.82
C ASP A 867 -30.53 -5.70 25.97
N ASP A 868 -30.62 -6.47 24.90
CA ASP A 868 -31.91 -6.66 24.20
C ASP A 868 -32.22 -8.14 23.85
N GLN A 869 -32.21 -9.02 24.88
CA GLN A 869 -32.89 -10.30 24.78
C GLN A 869 -34.07 -10.37 25.78
N PRO A 870 -35.27 -10.71 25.32
CA PRO A 870 -36.44 -10.80 26.22
C PRO A 870 -36.30 -11.97 27.18
N LYS A 871 -36.38 -11.69 28.49
CA LYS A 871 -36.37 -12.70 29.56
C LYS A 871 -37.54 -13.67 29.39
N VAL A 872 -37.24 -14.87 28.87
CA VAL A 872 -38.14 -16.00 28.91
C VAL A 872 -38.20 -16.53 30.35
N LYS A 873 -39.31 -16.33 31.05
CA LYS A 873 -39.60 -17.01 32.32
C LYS A 873 -39.73 -18.52 32.06
N ARG A 874 -38.92 -19.32 32.66
CA ARG A 874 -39.14 -20.77 32.78
C ARG A 874 -40.03 -21.04 34.05
N PRO A 875 -40.89 -22.07 33.99
CA PRO A 875 -41.90 -22.34 35.03
C PRO A 875 -41.29 -22.83 36.32
#